data_57245bbf5ec2d2333227c800b817cdc9
#
_entry.id   57245bbf5ec2d2333227c800b817cdc9
#
_cell.length_a   1.000
_cell.length_b   1.000
_cell.length_c   1.000
_cell.angle_alpha   90.00
_cell.angle_beta   90.00
_cell.angle_gamma   90.00
#
_symmetry.space_group_name_H-M   'P 1'
#
loop_
_entity.id
_entity.type
_entity.pdbx_description
1 polymer ?
#
loop_
_entity_poly.entity_id
_entity_poly.type
_entity_poly.pdbx_seq_one_letter_code
_entity_poly.pdbx_strand_id
1 'polypeptide(L)'
;MHSLPPLISDLALILIVAGLVTVLFKRLKQPLVLGYIVAGFLAGPHMPYMPTVQDHSSIETWSSIGVIFLMFSLGLEFSIKKIAAMGMRPILAAAMVMGCMIGVGGATGRLFDWSSTDSLFLGGMLAMSSTTIIYKAFDDLGLRRKRFAGEVLSVLILEDILGILLMVILSATAVSQQFEGGELVKSLLSLGFFLVLWFVVGIYVVPAFLRRARAFINDETLLVVSIGLCFVLVVLADRAGYSSAFGAFIMGSILSETLEAEKIEHLVSPVKDLFGAIFFVSVGMMVDPGILVAHWGAVLVITLAVLGGQMVFGTLSFVVAGHPLRRAMNCGFSLAQIGEFAFIIAALGVSLKVTSPYLYPIVVAVSIITTFLTPYMIRLADPAYGLLSRRFGHWFKRIDADRVGTERATATSGTPAPSPQERRLTSYAGEYVKATVLQTLVYGVLIFATVVLSFSALLPVLRSLLTHWVGNAVTGLLTLWFVSVFVRPVVMRKHNSSSARALRTHFSGRLLVGISMGVRLLLAVYTLFYIIEYLSPFAWYYHLAAALLLLLFILRSRRIKYQSIRIERRFRQNLSQRETASRQSTPGSYAGRLAAHDMHLARLTLPTFTHWAGQTLQSLDLGRRCGVHVAAVLRGDRRINIPDGSTHLYPGDVLEVIGDDSCLENFAAQMQSATDAAPAADHADHSLRLLRLRVSRRSPLVGTTVAESGIRDTYDCMLIGFEDAAGNIEVSEASRTIVSGQVLWVVGERPALRRLEALVQPPKSTAPQAPPTDASTTPR
;
A
#
# COMPACT_ATOMS: atom_id res chain seq x y z
N MET A 1 45.04 -4.52 21.05
CA MET A 1 44.21 -4.66 19.83
C MET A 1 42.80 -4.26 20.21
N HIS A 2 42.29 -3.16 19.68
CA HIS A 2 40.87 -2.84 19.86
C HIS A 2 40.05 -3.86 19.10
N SER A 3 39.45 -4.81 19.82
CA SER A 3 38.43 -5.70 19.21
C SER A 3 37.22 -4.85 18.81
N LEU A 4 36.76 -4.99 17.58
CA LEU A 4 35.52 -4.37 17.13
C LEU A 4 34.39 -4.80 18.09
N PRO A 5 33.43 -3.92 18.41
CA PRO A 5 32.25 -4.31 19.16
C PRO A 5 31.56 -5.53 18.49
N PRO A 6 31.14 -6.54 19.26
CA PRO A 6 30.49 -7.75 18.72
C PRO A 6 29.32 -7.41 17.76
N LEU A 7 28.55 -6.36 18.06
CA LEU A 7 27.46 -5.84 17.24
C LEU A 7 27.88 -5.57 15.78
N ILE A 8 29.08 -5.00 15.55
CA ILE A 8 29.54 -4.65 14.20
C ILE A 8 30.00 -5.91 13.45
N SER A 9 30.71 -6.84 14.14
CA SER A 9 31.15 -8.09 13.53
C SER A 9 29.97 -8.97 13.14
N ASP A 10 28.96 -9.03 13.99
CA ASP A 10 27.74 -9.80 13.77
C ASP A 10 26.93 -9.23 12.62
N LEU A 11 26.77 -7.90 12.57
CA LEU A 11 26.09 -7.24 11.43
C LEU A 11 26.83 -7.46 10.11
N ALA A 12 28.17 -7.41 10.11
CA ALA A 12 28.97 -7.68 8.93
C ALA A 12 28.77 -9.12 8.45
N LEU A 13 28.80 -10.10 9.36
CA LEU A 13 28.54 -11.51 9.06
C LEU A 13 27.16 -11.69 8.42
N ILE A 14 26.11 -11.15 9.06
CA ILE A 14 24.73 -11.20 8.59
C ILE A 14 24.62 -10.67 7.16
N LEU A 15 25.17 -9.48 6.89
CA LEU A 15 25.03 -8.83 5.59
C LEU A 15 25.84 -9.55 4.49
N ILE A 16 27.03 -10.08 4.81
CA ILE A 16 27.87 -10.82 3.86
C ILE A 16 27.15 -12.12 3.46
N VAL A 17 26.73 -12.91 4.45
CA VAL A 17 26.06 -14.21 4.17
C VAL A 17 24.73 -13.98 3.46
N ALA A 18 23.93 -13.00 3.90
CA ALA A 18 22.70 -12.61 3.24
C ALA A 18 22.93 -12.21 1.78
N GLY A 19 23.93 -11.39 1.51
CA GLY A 19 24.29 -10.94 0.16
C GLY A 19 24.65 -12.11 -0.76
N LEU A 20 25.54 -13.00 -0.30
CA LEU A 20 25.98 -14.17 -1.10
C LEU A 20 24.81 -15.12 -1.40
N VAL A 21 24.04 -15.49 -0.38
CA VAL A 21 22.92 -16.43 -0.56
C VAL A 21 21.81 -15.80 -1.43
N THR A 22 21.55 -14.50 -1.26
CA THR A 22 20.54 -13.80 -2.05
C THR A 22 20.88 -13.76 -3.54
N VAL A 23 22.16 -13.54 -3.89
CA VAL A 23 22.64 -13.61 -5.30
C VAL A 23 22.39 -15.01 -5.86
N LEU A 24 22.66 -16.07 -5.09
CA LEU A 24 22.39 -17.45 -5.49
C LEU A 24 20.88 -17.69 -5.72
N PHE A 25 20.03 -17.26 -4.76
CA PHE A 25 18.57 -17.44 -4.86
C PHE A 25 17.97 -16.65 -6.03
N LYS A 26 18.49 -15.45 -6.32
CA LYS A 26 18.10 -14.69 -7.51
C LYS A 26 18.45 -15.41 -8.81
N ARG A 27 19.63 -16.06 -8.86
CA ARG A 27 20.05 -16.90 -10.00
C ARG A 27 19.14 -18.13 -10.15
N LEU A 28 18.71 -18.73 -9.05
CA LEU A 28 17.78 -19.86 -9.01
C LEU A 28 16.31 -19.45 -9.24
N LYS A 29 16.03 -18.16 -9.45
CA LYS A 29 14.66 -17.59 -9.59
C LYS A 29 13.75 -17.88 -8.38
N GLN A 30 14.33 -18.04 -7.20
CA GLN A 30 13.59 -18.27 -5.95
C GLN A 30 13.28 -16.94 -5.23
N PRO A 31 12.25 -16.90 -4.34
CA PRO A 31 11.96 -15.74 -3.52
C PRO A 31 13.15 -15.33 -2.64
N LEU A 32 13.45 -14.02 -2.59
CA LEU A 32 14.59 -13.49 -1.83
C LEU A 32 14.46 -13.75 -0.32
N VAL A 33 13.23 -13.72 0.20
CA VAL A 33 12.92 -14.01 1.61
C VAL A 33 13.42 -15.40 2.02
N LEU A 34 13.23 -16.43 1.18
CA LEU A 34 13.79 -17.76 1.44
C LEU A 34 15.31 -17.72 1.49
N GLY A 35 15.93 -16.95 0.61
CA GLY A 35 17.39 -16.75 0.63
C GLY A 35 17.90 -16.17 1.93
N TYR A 36 17.21 -15.17 2.48
CA TYR A 36 17.55 -14.57 3.77
C TYR A 36 17.39 -15.56 4.94
N ILE A 37 16.32 -16.34 4.95
CA ILE A 37 16.10 -17.38 6.00
C ILE A 37 17.19 -18.46 5.91
N VAL A 38 17.53 -18.93 4.72
CA VAL A 38 18.63 -19.90 4.53
C VAL A 38 19.98 -19.30 4.93
N ALA A 39 20.23 -18.02 4.59
CA ALA A 39 21.43 -17.33 5.03
C ALA A 39 21.53 -17.27 6.55
N GLY A 40 20.43 -16.98 7.23
CA GLY A 40 20.34 -17.01 8.69
C GLY A 40 20.58 -18.39 9.29
N PHE A 41 19.99 -19.42 8.72
CA PHE A 41 20.24 -20.79 9.13
C PHE A 41 21.72 -21.17 9.02
N LEU A 42 22.40 -20.77 7.93
CA LEU A 42 23.83 -21.03 7.71
C LEU A 42 24.73 -20.24 8.67
N ALA A 43 24.37 -18.98 8.99
CA ALA A 43 25.12 -18.13 9.92
C ALA A 43 24.69 -18.29 11.38
N GLY A 44 23.70 -19.15 11.64
CA GLY A 44 23.11 -19.36 12.96
C GLY A 44 23.96 -20.23 13.87
N PRO A 45 23.69 -20.19 15.18
CA PRO A 45 24.48 -20.89 16.22
C PRO A 45 24.42 -22.42 16.11
N HIS A 46 23.49 -22.97 15.34
CA HIS A 46 23.31 -24.41 15.17
C HIS A 46 24.14 -25.03 14.04
N MET A 47 24.95 -24.21 13.32
CA MET A 47 25.82 -24.67 12.25
C MET A 47 27.29 -24.67 12.68
N PRO A 48 27.88 -25.83 13.02
CA PRO A 48 29.22 -25.91 13.62
C PRO A 48 30.39 -25.57 12.67
N TYR A 49 30.12 -25.44 11.36
CA TYR A 49 31.18 -25.26 10.35
C TYR A 49 31.29 -23.82 9.82
N MET A 50 30.44 -22.89 10.27
CA MET A 50 30.41 -21.50 9.82
C MET A 50 30.69 -20.55 10.98
N PRO A 51 31.24 -19.35 10.72
CA PRO A 51 31.28 -18.30 11.72
C PRO A 51 29.87 -17.99 12.20
N THR A 52 29.69 -17.98 13.51
CA THR A 52 28.39 -17.72 14.13
C THR A 52 28.37 -16.36 14.81
N VAL A 53 27.19 -15.81 14.98
CA VAL A 53 26.97 -14.58 15.73
C VAL A 53 27.29 -14.78 17.21
N GLN A 54 27.99 -13.80 17.81
CA GLN A 54 28.49 -13.90 19.18
C GLN A 54 27.47 -13.39 20.21
N ASP A 55 26.58 -12.45 19.86
CA ASP A 55 25.64 -11.82 20.78
C ASP A 55 24.18 -11.98 20.31
N HIS A 56 23.48 -12.90 20.97
CA HIS A 56 22.06 -13.15 20.69
C HIS A 56 21.16 -11.94 21.01
N SER A 57 21.49 -11.12 22.01
CA SER A 57 20.66 -9.95 22.36
C SER A 57 20.68 -8.87 21.28
N SER A 58 21.82 -8.74 20.62
CA SER A 58 21.99 -7.85 19.46
C SER A 58 21.11 -8.31 18.28
N ILE A 59 21.00 -9.62 18.04
CA ILE A 59 20.14 -10.15 16.95
C ILE A 59 18.67 -9.83 17.22
N GLU A 60 18.19 -10.03 18.44
CA GLU A 60 16.81 -9.72 18.81
C GLU A 60 16.51 -8.22 18.61
N THR A 61 17.46 -7.34 18.96
CA THR A 61 17.32 -5.90 18.74
C THR A 61 17.25 -5.55 17.26
N TRP A 62 18.16 -6.08 16.43
CA TRP A 62 18.14 -5.87 14.99
C TRP A 62 16.87 -6.44 14.33
N SER A 63 16.43 -7.62 14.77
CA SER A 63 15.17 -8.23 14.35
C SER A 63 13.98 -7.33 14.65
N SER A 64 13.91 -6.78 15.86
CA SER A 64 12.85 -5.86 16.28
C SER A 64 12.81 -4.59 15.44
N ILE A 65 13.98 -4.01 15.12
CA ILE A 65 14.10 -2.86 14.22
C ILE A 65 13.60 -3.23 12.82
N GLY A 66 13.95 -4.42 12.34
CA GLY A 66 13.47 -4.93 11.06
C GLY A 66 11.94 -5.03 10.99
N VAL A 67 11.31 -5.56 12.03
CA VAL A 67 9.84 -5.61 12.15
C VAL A 67 9.24 -4.21 12.14
N ILE A 68 9.85 -3.25 12.87
CA ILE A 68 9.38 -1.85 12.90
C ILE A 68 9.36 -1.26 11.49
N PHE A 69 10.44 -1.40 10.71
CA PHE A 69 10.50 -0.87 9.34
C PHE A 69 9.55 -1.58 8.38
N LEU A 70 9.39 -2.91 8.50
CA LEU A 70 8.41 -3.66 7.72
C LEU A 70 6.99 -3.19 7.99
N MET A 71 6.63 -3.05 9.26
CA MET A 71 5.29 -2.59 9.67
C MET A 71 5.04 -1.13 9.30
N PHE A 72 6.05 -0.28 9.41
CA PHE A 72 5.97 1.10 8.99
C PHE A 72 5.71 1.24 7.49
N SER A 73 6.44 0.49 6.67
CA SER A 73 6.24 0.47 5.21
C SER A 73 4.85 -0.06 4.85
N LEU A 74 4.42 -1.14 5.48
CA LEU A 74 3.07 -1.66 5.27
C LEU A 74 2.01 -0.63 5.63
N GLY A 75 2.22 0.11 6.73
CA GLY A 75 1.36 1.22 7.10
C GLY A 75 1.31 2.32 6.03
N LEU A 76 2.43 2.64 5.36
CA LEU A 76 2.48 3.62 4.26
C LEU A 76 1.68 3.16 3.02
N GLU A 77 1.66 1.88 2.74
CA GLU A 77 0.87 1.29 1.65
C GLU A 77 -0.64 1.22 1.99
N PHE A 78 -0.97 1.26 3.29
CA PHE A 78 -2.31 1.12 3.81
C PHE A 78 -3.17 2.35 3.53
N SER A 79 -4.38 2.14 2.98
CA SER A 79 -5.38 3.20 2.82
C SER A 79 -6.78 2.67 3.15
N ILE A 80 -7.41 3.26 4.15
CA ILE A 80 -8.79 2.93 4.57
C ILE A 80 -9.77 3.07 3.41
N LYS A 81 -9.52 4.00 2.51
CA LYS A 81 -10.39 4.26 1.35
C LYS A 81 -10.28 3.19 0.29
N LYS A 82 -9.08 2.64 0.05
CA LYS A 82 -8.89 1.51 -0.85
C LYS A 82 -9.71 0.31 -0.38
N ILE A 83 -9.70 0.03 0.93
CA ILE A 83 -10.51 -1.05 1.54
C ILE A 83 -12.00 -0.81 1.33
N ALA A 84 -12.47 0.41 1.62
CA ALA A 84 -13.88 0.76 1.44
C ALA A 84 -14.34 0.67 -0.03
N ALA A 85 -13.42 0.85 -0.99
CA ALA A 85 -13.68 0.75 -2.42
C ALA A 85 -13.68 -0.70 -2.95
N MET A 86 -13.02 -1.66 -2.27
CA MET A 86 -12.97 -3.08 -2.69
C MET A 86 -14.32 -3.79 -2.61
N GLY A 87 -15.27 -3.25 -1.87
CA GLY A 87 -16.60 -3.85 -1.69
C GLY A 87 -16.64 -4.94 -0.62
N MET A 88 -17.83 -5.53 -0.42
CA MET A 88 -18.05 -6.48 0.68
C MET A 88 -17.54 -7.90 0.39
N ARG A 89 -17.46 -8.30 -0.89
CA ARG A 89 -17.07 -9.67 -1.27
C ARG A 89 -15.66 -10.06 -0.84
N PRO A 90 -14.60 -9.30 -1.15
CA PRO A 90 -13.25 -9.61 -0.67
C PRO A 90 -13.14 -9.57 0.86
N ILE A 91 -13.85 -8.64 1.53
CA ILE A 91 -13.84 -8.52 3.01
C ILE A 91 -14.43 -9.80 3.62
N LEU A 92 -15.55 -10.29 3.09
CA LEU A 92 -16.17 -11.52 3.57
C LEU A 92 -15.24 -12.73 3.33
N ALA A 93 -14.62 -12.82 2.14
CA ALA A 93 -13.70 -13.89 1.81
C ALA A 93 -12.50 -13.89 2.77
N ALA A 94 -11.83 -12.76 2.95
CA ALA A 94 -10.67 -12.63 3.84
C ALA A 94 -11.01 -12.99 5.30
N ALA A 95 -12.09 -12.42 5.84
CA ALA A 95 -12.53 -12.70 7.21
C ALA A 95 -12.87 -14.18 7.43
N MET A 96 -13.49 -14.82 6.43
CA MET A 96 -13.86 -16.24 6.51
C MET A 96 -12.64 -17.14 6.37
N VAL A 97 -11.71 -16.88 5.43
CA VAL A 97 -10.45 -17.63 5.29
C VAL A 97 -9.69 -17.57 6.60
N MET A 98 -9.44 -16.36 7.11
CA MET A 98 -8.69 -16.19 8.35
C MET A 98 -9.35 -16.86 9.54
N GLY A 99 -10.66 -16.68 9.74
CA GLY A 99 -11.40 -17.31 10.82
C GLY A 99 -11.33 -18.83 10.78
N CYS A 100 -11.50 -19.43 9.59
CA CYS A 100 -11.39 -20.89 9.41
C CYS A 100 -9.95 -21.38 9.66
N MET A 101 -8.93 -20.67 9.16
CA MET A 101 -7.53 -21.06 9.34
C MET A 101 -7.06 -20.90 10.79
N ILE A 102 -7.55 -19.89 11.52
CA ILE A 102 -7.34 -19.79 12.98
C ILE A 102 -7.94 -21.04 13.68
N GLY A 103 -9.13 -21.45 13.27
CA GLY A 103 -9.74 -22.68 13.77
C GLY A 103 -8.94 -23.95 13.45
N VAL A 104 -8.43 -24.08 12.21
CA VAL A 104 -7.58 -25.20 11.79
C VAL A 104 -6.30 -25.26 12.62
N GLY A 105 -5.60 -24.13 12.79
CA GLY A 105 -4.37 -24.08 13.58
C GLY A 105 -4.64 -24.35 15.06
N GLY A 106 -5.73 -23.82 15.62
CA GLY A 106 -6.16 -24.12 16.98
C GLY A 106 -6.49 -25.60 17.19
N ALA A 107 -7.16 -26.25 16.23
CA ALA A 107 -7.44 -27.68 16.26
C ALA A 107 -6.16 -28.49 16.12
N THR A 108 -5.24 -28.11 15.24
CA THR A 108 -3.95 -28.77 15.05
C THR A 108 -3.07 -28.69 16.30
N GLY A 109 -3.00 -27.54 16.97
CA GLY A 109 -2.26 -27.38 18.22
C GLY A 109 -2.82 -28.27 19.33
N ARG A 110 -4.14 -28.35 19.45
CA ARG A 110 -4.79 -29.27 20.41
C ARG A 110 -4.54 -30.74 20.11
N LEU A 111 -4.38 -31.11 18.83
CA LEU A 111 -4.05 -32.49 18.43
C LEU A 111 -2.68 -32.94 18.98
N PHE A 112 -1.77 -31.98 19.19
CA PHE A 112 -0.45 -32.21 19.79
C PHE A 112 -0.40 -31.89 21.29
N ASP A 113 -1.55 -31.71 21.96
CA ASP A 113 -1.66 -31.33 23.37
C ASP A 113 -0.88 -30.05 23.72
N TRP A 114 -0.76 -29.12 22.75
CA TRP A 114 -0.11 -27.84 22.98
C TRP A 114 -1.00 -26.90 23.81
N SER A 115 -0.37 -25.94 24.47
CA SER A 115 -1.08 -24.96 25.28
C SER A 115 -2.15 -24.19 24.44
N SER A 116 -3.17 -23.70 25.13
CA SER A 116 -4.21 -22.86 24.45
C SER A 116 -3.61 -21.65 23.77
N THR A 117 -2.55 -21.07 24.36
CA THR A 117 -1.83 -19.93 23.80
C THR A 117 -1.04 -20.33 22.56
N ASP A 118 -0.26 -21.43 22.61
CA ASP A 118 0.45 -21.94 21.44
C ASP A 118 -0.51 -22.26 20.30
N SER A 119 -1.64 -22.92 20.62
CA SER A 119 -2.66 -23.26 19.63
C SER A 119 -3.31 -22.02 18.98
N LEU A 120 -3.53 -20.96 19.75
CA LEU A 120 -4.07 -19.70 19.25
C LEU A 120 -3.06 -18.97 18.37
N PHE A 121 -1.79 -18.88 18.82
CA PHE A 121 -0.71 -18.29 18.03
C PHE A 121 -0.48 -19.07 16.75
N LEU A 122 -0.46 -20.41 16.81
CA LEU A 122 -0.39 -21.26 15.61
C LEU A 122 -1.52 -20.92 14.64
N GLY A 123 -2.76 -20.84 15.14
CA GLY A 123 -3.91 -20.46 14.31
C GLY A 123 -3.73 -19.13 13.62
N GLY A 124 -3.24 -18.12 14.35
CA GLY A 124 -2.91 -16.80 13.79
C GLY A 124 -1.85 -16.86 12.69
N MET A 125 -0.80 -17.67 12.89
CA MET A 125 0.27 -17.84 11.89
C MET A 125 -0.20 -18.57 10.64
N LEU A 126 -1.04 -19.60 10.78
CA LEU A 126 -1.58 -20.37 9.65
C LEU A 126 -2.60 -19.56 8.83
N ALA A 127 -3.17 -18.54 9.40
CA ALA A 127 -4.15 -17.65 8.74
C ALA A 127 -3.52 -16.61 7.82
N MET A 128 -2.19 -16.50 7.80
CA MET A 128 -1.46 -15.47 7.05
C MET A 128 -0.84 -16.03 5.79
N SER A 129 -1.28 -15.51 4.62
CA SER A 129 -0.69 -15.83 3.32
C SER A 129 0.27 -14.71 2.87
N SER A 130 1.30 -15.03 2.05
CA SER A 130 2.25 -14.01 1.58
C SER A 130 1.82 -13.40 0.26
N THR A 131 1.61 -12.11 0.26
CA THR A 131 1.32 -11.31 -0.94
C THR A 131 2.49 -11.37 -1.94
N THR A 132 3.72 -11.26 -1.45
CA THR A 132 4.95 -11.21 -2.26
C THR A 132 5.20 -12.52 -3.01
N ILE A 133 5.05 -13.66 -2.33
CA ILE A 133 5.29 -14.99 -2.91
C ILE A 133 4.24 -15.32 -3.97
N ILE A 134 2.96 -15.06 -3.68
CA ILE A 134 1.86 -15.32 -4.61
C ILE A 134 1.97 -14.42 -5.84
N TYR A 135 2.26 -13.14 -5.66
CA TYR A 135 2.45 -12.21 -6.76
C TYR A 135 3.56 -12.67 -7.71
N LYS A 136 4.71 -13.09 -7.15
CA LYS A 136 5.81 -13.64 -7.93
C LYS A 136 5.42 -14.93 -8.63
N ALA A 137 4.73 -15.86 -7.94
CA ALA A 137 4.26 -17.10 -8.55
C ALA A 137 3.29 -16.84 -9.72
N PHE A 138 2.40 -15.85 -9.60
CA PHE A 138 1.52 -15.45 -10.71
C PHE A 138 2.29 -14.85 -11.90
N ASP A 139 3.36 -14.08 -11.64
CA ASP A 139 4.20 -13.51 -12.68
C ASP A 139 4.97 -14.60 -13.41
N ASP A 140 5.62 -15.53 -12.68
CA ASP A 140 6.38 -16.65 -13.21
C ASP A 140 5.51 -17.64 -14.01
N LEU A 141 4.23 -17.79 -13.63
CA LEU A 141 3.25 -18.65 -14.31
C LEU A 141 2.46 -17.93 -15.42
N GLY A 142 2.67 -16.63 -15.63
CA GLY A 142 1.92 -15.81 -16.59
C GLY A 142 0.45 -15.62 -16.26
N LEU A 143 0.07 -15.78 -14.98
CA LEU A 143 -1.32 -15.73 -14.51
C LEU A 143 -1.75 -14.34 -13.99
N ARG A 144 -0.82 -13.37 -13.94
CA ARG A 144 -1.04 -12.04 -13.35
C ARG A 144 -2.23 -11.27 -13.92
N ARG A 145 -2.56 -11.50 -15.20
CA ARG A 145 -3.67 -10.84 -15.90
C ARG A 145 -5.01 -11.58 -15.77
N LYS A 146 -5.03 -12.75 -15.12
CA LYS A 146 -6.28 -13.52 -14.92
C LYS A 146 -7.13 -12.87 -13.82
N ARG A 147 -8.46 -12.90 -13.99
CA ARG A 147 -9.41 -12.30 -13.02
C ARG A 147 -9.22 -12.82 -11.60
N PHE A 148 -9.03 -14.13 -11.43
CA PHE A 148 -8.84 -14.70 -10.10
C PHE A 148 -7.59 -14.17 -9.40
N ALA A 149 -6.52 -13.81 -10.13
CA ALA A 149 -5.32 -13.24 -9.55
C ALA A 149 -5.61 -11.88 -8.88
N GLY A 150 -6.41 -11.03 -9.50
CA GLY A 150 -6.87 -9.77 -8.91
C GLY A 150 -7.74 -9.97 -7.66
N GLU A 151 -8.60 -11.01 -7.67
CA GLU A 151 -9.44 -11.38 -6.52
C GLU A 151 -8.57 -11.88 -5.34
N VAL A 152 -7.58 -12.73 -5.61
CA VAL A 152 -6.61 -13.21 -4.60
C VAL A 152 -5.83 -12.04 -4.01
N LEU A 153 -5.28 -11.15 -4.84
CA LEU A 153 -4.52 -9.98 -4.36
C LEU A 153 -5.38 -9.06 -3.49
N SER A 154 -6.67 -8.91 -3.82
CA SER A 154 -7.59 -8.12 -2.99
C SER A 154 -7.82 -8.75 -1.61
N VAL A 155 -7.91 -10.09 -1.54
CA VAL A 155 -8.04 -10.81 -0.27
C VAL A 155 -6.75 -10.74 0.53
N LEU A 156 -5.59 -10.92 -0.10
CA LEU A 156 -4.28 -10.82 0.55
C LEU A 156 -4.05 -9.45 1.21
N ILE A 157 -4.37 -8.36 0.51
CA ILE A 157 -4.29 -7.02 1.10
C ILE A 157 -5.18 -6.90 2.34
N LEU A 158 -6.33 -7.55 2.34
CA LEU A 158 -7.23 -7.55 3.50
C LEU A 158 -6.73 -8.48 4.60
N GLU A 159 -6.12 -9.63 4.28
CA GLU A 159 -5.46 -10.52 5.24
C GLU A 159 -4.32 -9.79 5.97
N ASP A 160 -3.49 -9.02 5.28
CA ASP A 160 -2.42 -8.23 5.88
C ASP A 160 -2.97 -7.24 6.92
N ILE A 161 -4.09 -6.59 6.61
CA ILE A 161 -4.75 -5.64 7.52
C ILE A 161 -5.36 -6.36 8.73
N LEU A 162 -6.09 -7.43 8.47
CA LEU A 162 -6.68 -8.25 9.53
C LEU A 162 -5.60 -8.93 10.38
N GLY A 163 -4.45 -9.27 9.78
CA GLY A 163 -3.29 -9.81 10.45
C GLY A 163 -2.70 -8.86 11.48
N ILE A 164 -2.64 -7.57 11.16
CA ILE A 164 -2.21 -6.56 12.14
C ILE A 164 -3.21 -6.46 13.29
N LEU A 165 -4.50 -6.46 12.99
CA LEU A 165 -5.53 -6.47 14.01
C LEU A 165 -5.43 -7.73 14.89
N LEU A 166 -5.17 -8.88 14.26
CA LEU A 166 -4.96 -10.15 14.93
C LEU A 166 -3.72 -10.12 15.86
N MET A 167 -2.58 -9.57 15.40
CA MET A 167 -1.39 -9.41 16.24
C MET A 167 -1.68 -8.59 17.48
N VAL A 168 -2.48 -7.55 17.37
CA VAL A 168 -2.84 -6.73 18.52
C VAL A 168 -3.77 -7.49 19.48
N ILE A 169 -4.71 -8.27 18.95
CA ILE A 169 -5.57 -9.14 19.76
C ILE A 169 -4.72 -10.20 20.47
N LEU A 170 -3.78 -10.84 19.77
CA LEU A 170 -2.87 -11.83 20.36
C LEU A 170 -2.00 -11.21 21.44
N SER A 171 -1.45 -10.00 21.22
CA SER A 171 -0.67 -9.27 22.22
C SER A 171 -1.51 -8.94 23.45
N ALA A 172 -2.72 -8.46 23.29
CA ALA A 172 -3.63 -8.14 24.39
C ALA A 172 -4.02 -9.39 25.18
N THR A 173 -4.28 -10.52 24.49
CA THR A 173 -4.62 -11.81 25.12
C THR A 173 -3.44 -12.39 25.88
N ALA A 174 -2.22 -12.23 25.36
CA ALA A 174 -0.98 -12.70 25.99
C ALA A 174 -0.69 -11.98 27.31
N VAL A 175 -0.99 -10.68 27.40
CA VAL A 175 -0.76 -9.86 28.59
C VAL A 175 -1.79 -10.16 29.69
N SER A 176 -3.04 -10.48 29.35
CA SER A 176 -4.12 -10.68 30.33
C SER A 176 -4.06 -12.00 31.10
N GLN A 177 -3.32 -13.00 30.62
CA GLN A 177 -3.17 -14.35 31.23
C GLN A 177 -4.45 -15.08 31.67
N GLN A 178 -5.62 -14.46 31.58
CA GLN A 178 -6.93 -15.00 31.97
C GLN A 178 -7.94 -14.78 30.85
N PHE A 179 -8.56 -15.89 30.39
CA PHE A 179 -9.62 -15.89 29.39
C PHE A 179 -11.00 -15.55 29.99
N GLU A 180 -11.09 -14.58 30.89
CA GLU A 180 -12.39 -14.07 31.32
C GLU A 180 -12.95 -13.10 30.26
N GLY A 181 -14.12 -13.45 29.72
CA GLY A 181 -14.72 -12.71 28.59
C GLY A 181 -14.90 -11.21 28.84
N GLY A 182 -15.04 -10.78 30.09
CA GLY A 182 -15.12 -9.38 30.47
C GLY A 182 -13.81 -8.60 30.29
N GLU A 183 -12.67 -9.22 30.60
CA GLU A 183 -11.34 -8.59 30.42
C GLU A 183 -10.94 -8.50 28.95
N LEU A 184 -11.29 -9.51 28.15
CA LEU A 184 -11.07 -9.49 26.71
C LEU A 184 -11.85 -8.30 26.07
N VAL A 185 -13.10 -8.10 26.43
CA VAL A 185 -13.92 -6.97 25.93
C VAL A 185 -13.29 -5.64 26.34
N LYS A 186 -12.84 -5.50 27.59
CA LYS A 186 -12.17 -4.31 28.09
C LYS A 186 -10.87 -4.01 27.31
N SER A 187 -10.06 -5.03 27.05
CA SER A 187 -8.82 -4.92 26.27
C SER A 187 -9.09 -4.52 24.83
N LEU A 188 -10.10 -5.12 24.19
CA LEU A 188 -10.53 -4.75 22.82
C LEU A 188 -11.07 -3.30 22.75
N LEU A 189 -11.83 -2.86 23.75
CA LEU A 189 -12.31 -1.49 23.83
C LEU A 189 -11.17 -0.50 24.05
N SER A 190 -10.23 -0.83 24.93
CA SER A 190 -9.01 -0.03 25.16
C SER A 190 -8.17 0.08 23.88
N LEU A 191 -7.96 -1.02 23.18
CA LEU A 191 -7.28 -1.05 21.90
C LEU A 191 -7.98 -0.16 20.86
N GLY A 192 -9.29 -0.36 20.68
CA GLY A 192 -10.08 0.45 19.77
C GLY A 192 -10.02 1.95 20.12
N PHE A 193 -10.01 2.28 21.38
CA PHE A 193 -9.84 3.64 21.88
C PHE A 193 -8.47 4.22 21.47
N PHE A 194 -7.36 3.54 21.76
CA PHE A 194 -6.02 4.01 21.40
C PHE A 194 -5.83 4.11 19.90
N LEU A 195 -6.35 3.13 19.13
CA LEU A 195 -6.28 3.15 17.67
C LEU A 195 -6.98 4.41 17.11
N VAL A 196 -8.21 4.67 17.53
CA VAL A 196 -8.96 5.85 17.08
C VAL A 196 -8.29 7.14 17.55
N LEU A 197 -7.80 7.18 18.79
CA LEU A 197 -7.11 8.34 19.34
C LEU A 197 -5.85 8.69 18.53
N TRP A 198 -4.94 7.73 18.36
CA TRP A 198 -3.69 7.95 17.65
C TRP A 198 -3.92 8.31 16.19
N PHE A 199 -4.89 7.63 15.55
CA PHE A 199 -5.24 7.91 14.17
C PHE A 199 -5.82 9.33 14.00
N VAL A 200 -6.76 9.72 14.85
CA VAL A 200 -7.38 11.05 14.79
C VAL A 200 -6.38 12.16 15.14
N VAL A 201 -5.60 11.99 16.20
CA VAL A 201 -4.57 12.97 16.60
C VAL A 201 -3.47 13.03 15.52
N GLY A 202 -3.03 11.89 15.01
CA GLY A 202 -2.01 11.79 13.97
C GLY A 202 -2.43 12.49 12.68
N ILE A 203 -3.63 12.27 12.17
CA ILE A 203 -4.17 12.96 10.98
C ILE A 203 -4.24 14.50 11.19
N TYR A 204 -4.36 14.97 12.41
CA TYR A 204 -4.32 16.40 12.71
C TYR A 204 -2.92 16.96 12.79
N VAL A 205 -2.06 16.31 13.58
CA VAL A 205 -0.74 16.82 13.96
C VAL A 205 0.26 16.63 12.84
N VAL A 206 0.35 15.42 12.28
CA VAL A 206 1.40 15.07 11.32
C VAL A 206 1.30 15.85 10.01
N PRO A 207 0.14 15.94 9.32
CA PRO A 207 0.04 16.76 8.12
C PRO A 207 0.20 18.25 8.38
N ALA A 208 -0.22 18.75 9.57
CA ALA A 208 -0.03 20.14 9.95
C ALA A 208 1.46 20.46 10.16
N PHE A 209 2.20 19.55 10.79
CA PHE A 209 3.64 19.65 11.00
C PHE A 209 4.38 19.63 9.65
N LEU A 210 4.13 18.63 8.80
CA LEU A 210 4.79 18.49 7.50
C LEU A 210 4.55 19.71 6.59
N ARG A 211 3.32 20.24 6.57
CA ARG A 211 3.01 21.48 5.81
C ARG A 211 3.79 22.70 6.31
N ARG A 212 3.94 22.83 7.63
CA ARG A 212 4.65 23.98 8.21
C ARG A 212 6.15 23.87 7.99
N ALA A 213 6.67 22.64 7.99
CA ALA A 213 8.08 22.34 7.79
C ALA A 213 8.47 22.23 6.30
N ARG A 214 7.52 22.23 5.36
CA ARG A 214 7.72 21.96 3.94
C ARG A 214 8.80 22.84 3.28
N ALA A 215 8.92 24.09 3.71
CA ALA A 215 9.93 25.00 3.17
C ALA A 215 11.38 24.63 3.56
N PHE A 216 11.55 23.80 4.59
CA PHE A 216 12.84 23.39 5.15
C PHE A 216 13.15 21.90 4.95
N ILE A 217 12.21 21.14 4.38
CA ILE A 217 12.31 19.68 4.21
C ILE A 217 12.80 19.37 2.80
N ASN A 218 14.02 18.83 2.70
CA ASN A 218 14.54 18.12 1.54
C ASN A 218 14.29 16.60 1.69
N ASP A 219 14.76 15.78 0.76
CA ASP A 219 14.55 14.32 0.77
C ASP A 219 15.18 13.64 1.98
N GLU A 220 16.41 14.03 2.33
CA GLU A 220 17.12 13.53 3.51
C GLU A 220 16.37 13.88 4.80
N THR A 221 15.99 15.15 4.95
CA THR A 221 15.24 15.61 6.12
C THR A 221 13.88 14.94 6.22
N LEU A 222 13.19 14.70 5.08
CA LEU A 222 11.90 14.02 5.04
C LEU A 222 12.02 12.56 5.52
N LEU A 223 13.07 11.86 5.10
CA LEU A 223 13.36 10.50 5.57
C LEU A 223 13.58 10.48 7.09
N VAL A 224 14.48 11.34 7.60
CA VAL A 224 14.79 11.38 9.03
C VAL A 224 13.57 11.75 9.86
N VAL A 225 12.78 12.74 9.43
CA VAL A 225 11.54 13.15 10.11
C VAL A 225 10.50 12.02 10.11
N SER A 226 10.33 11.32 8.98
CA SER A 226 9.35 10.23 8.88
C SER A 226 9.71 9.05 9.78
N ILE A 227 10.99 8.68 9.81
CA ILE A 227 11.51 7.63 10.71
C ILE A 227 11.42 8.10 12.17
N GLY A 228 11.76 9.35 12.46
CA GLY A 228 11.62 9.92 13.80
C GLY A 228 10.18 9.88 14.32
N LEU A 229 9.20 10.27 13.49
CA LEU A 229 7.78 10.16 13.81
C LEU A 229 7.36 8.68 14.03
N CYS A 230 7.89 7.75 13.23
CA CYS A 230 7.65 6.32 13.41
C CYS A 230 8.09 5.89 14.81
N PHE A 231 9.33 6.18 15.20
CA PHE A 231 9.86 5.78 16.51
C PHE A 231 9.16 6.49 17.68
N VAL A 232 8.69 7.73 17.52
CA VAL A 232 7.84 8.38 18.54
C VAL A 232 6.61 7.55 18.83
N LEU A 233 5.90 7.08 17.80
CA LEU A 233 4.68 6.30 18.01
C LEU A 233 4.99 4.87 18.47
N VAL A 234 6.13 4.30 18.07
CA VAL A 234 6.64 3.03 18.59
C VAL A 234 6.83 3.11 20.10
N VAL A 235 7.52 4.14 20.60
CA VAL A 235 7.75 4.35 22.04
C VAL A 235 6.44 4.62 22.80
N LEU A 236 5.52 5.37 22.18
CA LEU A 236 4.21 5.62 22.79
C LEU A 236 3.36 4.35 22.86
N ALA A 237 3.43 3.48 21.84
CA ALA A 237 2.74 2.21 21.82
C ALA A 237 3.28 1.27 22.90
N ASP A 238 4.59 1.13 22.98
CA ASP A 238 5.27 0.33 23.99
C ASP A 238 4.91 0.76 25.42
N ARG A 239 4.96 2.06 25.71
CA ARG A 239 4.54 2.61 27.02
C ARG A 239 3.04 2.39 27.33
N ALA A 240 2.21 2.26 26.31
CA ALA A 240 0.79 1.94 26.46
C ALA A 240 0.51 0.43 26.59
N GLY A 241 1.56 -0.42 26.57
CA GLY A 241 1.44 -1.88 26.67
C GLY A 241 1.10 -2.56 25.33
N TYR A 242 1.31 -1.88 24.21
CA TYR A 242 1.12 -2.45 22.86
C TYR A 242 2.47 -2.76 22.20
N SER A 243 2.44 -3.60 21.17
CA SER A 243 3.66 -3.96 20.45
C SER A 243 4.26 -2.78 19.68
N SER A 244 5.59 -2.73 19.60
CA SER A 244 6.35 -1.76 18.80
C SER A 244 5.94 -1.77 17.32
N ALA A 245 5.67 -2.98 16.78
CA ALA A 245 5.18 -3.20 15.44
C ALA A 245 3.86 -2.46 15.14
N PHE A 246 2.93 -2.48 16.10
CA PHE A 246 1.66 -1.78 16.00
C PHE A 246 1.84 -0.26 15.94
N GLY A 247 2.72 0.30 16.79
CA GLY A 247 3.04 1.74 16.76
C GLY A 247 3.59 2.16 15.39
N ALA A 248 4.53 1.39 14.84
CA ALA A 248 5.11 1.63 13.53
C ALA A 248 4.05 1.62 12.41
N PHE A 249 3.19 0.62 12.40
CA PHE A 249 2.10 0.51 11.42
C PHE A 249 1.13 1.70 11.47
N ILE A 250 0.72 2.13 12.66
CA ILE A 250 -0.19 3.27 12.82
C ILE A 250 0.45 4.56 12.28
N MET A 251 1.74 4.82 12.57
CA MET A 251 2.41 6.00 12.01
C MET A 251 2.52 5.92 10.50
N GLY A 252 2.86 4.77 9.93
CA GLY A 252 2.84 4.55 8.49
C GLY A 252 1.47 4.87 7.89
N SER A 253 0.39 4.35 8.50
CA SER A 253 -1.00 4.62 8.06
C SER A 253 -1.41 6.08 8.17
N ILE A 254 -0.90 6.83 9.15
CA ILE A 254 -1.12 8.27 9.27
C ILE A 254 -0.39 9.02 8.15
N LEU A 255 0.86 8.66 7.88
CA LEU A 255 1.67 9.26 6.83
C LEU A 255 1.15 8.92 5.43
N SER A 256 0.54 7.75 5.23
CA SER A 256 -0.07 7.32 3.96
C SER A 256 -1.18 8.26 3.46
N GLU A 257 -1.83 8.98 4.35
CA GLU A 257 -2.88 9.95 4.01
C GLU A 257 -2.32 11.36 3.72
N THR A 258 -0.99 11.57 3.84
CA THR A 258 -0.33 12.86 3.54
C THR A 258 -0.02 13.01 2.05
N LEU A 259 0.26 14.24 1.61
CA LEU A 259 0.68 14.51 0.22
C LEU A 259 2.05 13.91 -0.10
N GLU A 260 2.90 13.81 0.89
CA GLU A 260 4.27 13.32 0.80
C GLU A 260 4.37 11.79 0.90
N ALA A 261 3.24 11.08 1.04
CA ALA A 261 3.19 9.63 1.28
C ALA A 261 4.00 8.82 0.27
N GLU A 262 3.81 9.05 -1.03
CA GLU A 262 4.50 8.33 -2.11
C GLU A 262 6.01 8.59 -2.10
N LYS A 263 6.40 9.82 -1.79
CA LYS A 263 7.81 10.20 -1.65
C LYS A 263 8.44 9.56 -0.41
N ILE A 264 7.73 9.55 0.72
CA ILE A 264 8.18 8.88 1.96
C ILE A 264 8.34 7.38 1.71
N GLU A 265 7.36 6.73 1.06
CA GLU A 265 7.40 5.31 0.72
C GLU A 265 8.65 4.97 -0.10
N HIS A 266 8.94 5.78 -1.14
CA HIS A 266 10.13 5.61 -1.98
C HIS A 266 11.44 5.78 -1.20
N LEU A 267 11.52 6.77 -0.30
CA LEU A 267 12.71 7.03 0.51
C LEU A 267 12.95 5.97 1.60
N VAL A 268 11.87 5.42 2.16
CA VAL A 268 11.91 4.41 3.22
C VAL A 268 12.17 3.01 2.66
N SER A 269 11.79 2.73 1.40
CA SER A 269 11.90 1.39 0.80
C SER A 269 13.31 0.78 0.91
N PRO A 270 14.41 1.47 0.59
CA PRO A 270 15.76 0.89 0.75
C PRO A 270 16.10 0.54 2.20
N VAL A 271 15.65 1.37 3.15
CA VAL A 271 15.87 1.13 4.60
C VAL A 271 15.08 -0.10 5.05
N LYS A 272 13.80 -0.20 4.65
CA LYS A 272 12.95 -1.36 4.89
C LYS A 272 13.58 -2.63 4.31
N ASP A 273 14.10 -2.58 3.09
CA ASP A 273 14.69 -3.74 2.43
C ASP A 273 15.94 -4.23 3.16
N LEU A 274 16.79 -3.30 3.64
CA LEU A 274 17.98 -3.63 4.44
C LEU A 274 17.61 -4.28 5.78
N PHE A 275 16.75 -3.61 6.56
CA PHE A 275 16.37 -4.11 7.89
C PHE A 275 15.43 -5.31 7.81
N GLY A 276 14.64 -5.42 6.76
CA GLY A 276 13.85 -6.60 6.45
C GLY A 276 14.73 -7.83 6.17
N ALA A 277 15.82 -7.64 5.40
CA ALA A 277 16.79 -8.71 5.20
C ALA A 277 17.41 -9.19 6.53
N ILE A 278 17.82 -8.25 7.39
CA ILE A 278 18.36 -8.55 8.72
C ILE A 278 17.34 -9.32 9.57
N PHE A 279 16.07 -8.90 9.55
CA PHE A 279 14.97 -9.61 10.23
C PHE A 279 14.84 -11.06 9.75
N PHE A 280 14.76 -11.30 8.44
CA PHE A 280 14.60 -12.65 7.92
C PHE A 280 15.82 -13.52 8.14
N VAL A 281 17.03 -12.95 8.14
CA VAL A 281 18.25 -13.66 8.56
C VAL A 281 18.17 -14.03 10.04
N SER A 282 17.76 -13.12 10.90
CA SER A 282 17.54 -13.41 12.32
C SER A 282 16.51 -14.55 12.53
N VAL A 283 15.41 -14.51 11.75
CA VAL A 283 14.42 -15.62 11.71
C VAL A 283 15.08 -16.97 11.41
N GLY A 284 15.94 -16.98 10.38
CA GLY A 284 16.67 -18.19 9.99
C GLY A 284 17.65 -18.70 11.05
N MET A 285 18.30 -17.81 11.80
CA MET A 285 19.22 -18.16 12.90
C MET A 285 18.53 -18.85 14.07
N MET A 286 17.24 -18.57 14.29
CA MET A 286 16.44 -19.22 15.34
C MET A 286 15.99 -20.64 15.00
N VAL A 287 16.26 -21.11 13.78
CA VAL A 287 15.90 -22.46 13.35
C VAL A 287 16.89 -23.46 13.91
N ASP A 288 16.44 -24.30 14.82
CA ASP A 288 17.22 -25.41 15.40
C ASP A 288 16.90 -26.72 14.68
N PRO A 289 17.88 -27.33 13.97
CA PRO A 289 17.70 -28.62 13.31
C PRO A 289 17.28 -29.74 14.29
N GLY A 290 17.76 -29.71 15.54
CA GLY A 290 17.42 -30.68 16.56
C GLY A 290 15.93 -30.66 16.90
N ILE A 291 15.37 -29.45 17.03
CA ILE A 291 13.92 -29.25 17.25
C ILE A 291 13.12 -29.77 16.05
N LEU A 292 13.57 -29.50 14.82
CA LEU A 292 12.88 -29.97 13.62
C LEU A 292 12.87 -31.48 13.50
N VAL A 293 13.97 -32.12 13.81
CA VAL A 293 14.05 -33.62 13.83
C VAL A 293 13.18 -34.20 14.95
N ALA A 294 13.17 -33.61 16.14
CA ALA A 294 12.33 -34.04 17.24
C ALA A 294 10.82 -33.86 16.93
N HIS A 295 10.43 -32.84 16.20
CA HIS A 295 9.04 -32.48 15.92
C HIS A 295 8.65 -32.66 14.44
N TRP A 296 9.34 -33.56 13.70
CA TRP A 296 9.07 -33.76 12.26
C TRP A 296 7.61 -34.08 11.95
N GLY A 297 6.95 -34.84 12.86
CA GLY A 297 5.52 -35.18 12.75
C GLY A 297 4.64 -33.92 12.81
N ALA A 298 4.96 -32.98 13.71
CA ALA A 298 4.25 -31.70 13.79
C ALA A 298 4.46 -30.85 12.51
N VAL A 299 5.69 -30.77 12.00
CA VAL A 299 5.99 -30.07 10.74
C VAL A 299 5.17 -30.65 9.58
N LEU A 300 5.10 -31.99 9.47
CA LEU A 300 4.33 -32.66 8.42
C LEU A 300 2.82 -32.38 8.55
N VAL A 301 2.25 -32.56 9.75
CA VAL A 301 0.81 -32.42 10.00
C VAL A 301 0.41 -30.93 9.78
N ILE A 302 1.20 -29.99 10.29
CA ILE A 302 0.91 -28.56 10.11
C ILE A 302 1.02 -28.18 8.62
N THR A 303 2.01 -28.69 7.89
CA THR A 303 2.12 -28.49 6.43
C THR A 303 0.86 -28.96 5.72
N LEU A 304 0.40 -30.18 6.03
CA LEU A 304 -0.83 -30.73 5.43
C LEU A 304 -2.07 -29.95 5.86
N ALA A 305 -2.12 -29.46 7.10
CA ALA A 305 -3.21 -28.61 7.60
C ALA A 305 -3.28 -27.26 6.87
N VAL A 306 -2.13 -26.64 6.57
CA VAL A 306 -2.06 -25.40 5.77
C VAL A 306 -2.52 -25.67 4.35
N LEU A 307 -1.92 -26.64 3.67
CA LEU A 307 -2.26 -26.94 2.28
C LEU A 307 -3.72 -27.35 2.15
N GLY A 308 -4.17 -28.32 2.94
CA GLY A 308 -5.55 -28.81 2.92
C GLY A 308 -6.56 -27.77 3.42
N GLY A 309 -6.23 -27.07 4.49
CA GLY A 309 -7.07 -26.00 5.06
C GLY A 309 -7.29 -24.87 4.06
N GLN A 310 -6.24 -24.35 3.44
CA GLN A 310 -6.36 -23.27 2.43
C GLN A 310 -7.07 -23.76 1.17
N MET A 311 -6.81 -24.97 0.68
CA MET A 311 -7.54 -25.54 -0.45
C MET A 311 -9.03 -25.64 -0.19
N VAL A 312 -9.44 -26.12 0.99
CA VAL A 312 -10.84 -26.34 1.33
C VAL A 312 -11.49 -25.02 1.77
N PHE A 313 -10.99 -24.40 2.84
CA PHE A 313 -11.60 -23.22 3.43
C PHE A 313 -11.37 -21.95 2.61
N GLY A 314 -10.21 -21.84 1.95
CA GLY A 314 -9.96 -20.79 0.98
C GLY A 314 -10.98 -20.87 -0.17
N THR A 315 -11.13 -22.05 -0.81
CA THR A 315 -12.13 -22.25 -1.84
C THR A 315 -13.55 -21.94 -1.35
N LEU A 316 -13.94 -22.46 -0.17
CA LEU A 316 -15.25 -22.24 0.43
C LEU A 316 -15.53 -20.74 0.66
N SER A 317 -14.55 -20.01 1.13
CA SER A 317 -14.68 -18.57 1.41
C SER A 317 -14.98 -17.76 0.14
N PHE A 318 -14.28 -18.04 -0.96
CA PHE A 318 -14.57 -17.42 -2.25
C PHE A 318 -15.92 -17.86 -2.82
N VAL A 319 -16.31 -19.12 -2.60
CA VAL A 319 -17.65 -19.60 -2.98
C VAL A 319 -18.73 -18.86 -2.20
N VAL A 320 -18.59 -18.67 -0.89
CA VAL A 320 -19.53 -17.92 -0.05
C VAL A 320 -19.55 -16.43 -0.45
N ALA A 321 -18.40 -15.86 -0.82
CA ALA A 321 -18.31 -14.50 -1.35
C ALA A 321 -18.98 -14.31 -2.72
N GLY A 322 -19.46 -15.40 -3.37
CA GLY A 322 -20.25 -15.33 -4.60
C GLY A 322 -19.47 -15.59 -5.87
N HIS A 323 -18.25 -16.15 -5.79
CA HIS A 323 -17.48 -16.51 -6.98
C HIS A 323 -17.85 -17.91 -7.51
N PRO A 324 -17.77 -18.15 -8.84
CA PRO A 324 -17.95 -19.48 -9.43
C PRO A 324 -16.93 -20.47 -8.87
N LEU A 325 -17.32 -21.75 -8.71
CA LEU A 325 -16.48 -22.76 -8.03
C LEU A 325 -15.10 -22.93 -8.67
N ARG A 326 -15.00 -22.94 -10.00
CA ARG A 326 -13.70 -23.05 -10.70
C ARG A 326 -12.77 -21.89 -10.32
N ARG A 327 -13.31 -20.66 -10.30
CA ARG A 327 -12.55 -19.47 -9.92
C ARG A 327 -12.19 -19.50 -8.43
N ALA A 328 -13.14 -19.87 -7.58
CA ALA A 328 -12.93 -20.03 -6.15
C ALA A 328 -11.83 -21.05 -5.81
N MET A 329 -11.78 -22.19 -6.55
CA MET A 329 -10.69 -23.17 -6.40
C MET A 329 -9.33 -22.59 -6.81
N ASN A 330 -9.27 -21.87 -7.94
CA ASN A 330 -8.01 -21.18 -8.31
C ASN A 330 -7.57 -20.18 -7.24
N CYS A 331 -8.51 -19.48 -6.62
CA CYS A 331 -8.19 -18.55 -5.52
C CYS A 331 -7.71 -19.30 -4.26
N GLY A 332 -8.45 -20.29 -3.76
CA GLY A 332 -8.11 -21.02 -2.53
C GLY A 332 -6.78 -21.79 -2.64
N PHE A 333 -6.53 -22.43 -3.78
CA PHE A 333 -5.27 -23.12 -4.03
C PHE A 333 -4.07 -22.16 -4.13
N SER A 334 -4.30 -20.92 -4.54
CA SER A 334 -3.25 -19.90 -4.58
C SER A 334 -2.85 -19.41 -3.20
N LEU A 335 -3.74 -19.47 -2.21
CA LEU A 335 -3.46 -19.06 -0.83
C LEU A 335 -2.71 -20.13 0.00
N ALA A 336 -2.45 -21.33 -0.54
CA ALA A 336 -1.95 -22.50 0.17
C ALA A 336 -0.48 -22.38 0.58
N GLN A 337 -0.14 -21.38 1.39
CA GLN A 337 1.20 -21.15 1.95
C GLN A 337 1.14 -20.23 3.17
N ILE A 338 2.20 -20.27 4.00
CA ILE A 338 2.35 -19.36 5.15
C ILE A 338 3.18 -18.15 4.74
N GLY A 339 2.69 -16.95 5.04
CA GLY A 339 3.33 -15.68 4.74
C GLY A 339 4.32 -15.17 5.78
N GLU A 340 4.96 -14.06 5.47
CA GLU A 340 5.94 -13.38 6.31
C GLU A 340 5.35 -12.85 7.62
N PHE A 341 4.06 -12.51 7.66
CA PHE A 341 3.36 -12.10 8.88
C PHE A 341 3.35 -13.18 9.96
N ALA A 342 3.37 -14.45 9.56
CA ALA A 342 3.46 -15.56 10.52
C ALA A 342 4.76 -15.49 11.35
N PHE A 343 5.88 -15.07 10.74
CA PHE A 343 7.14 -14.89 11.47
C PHE A 343 7.08 -13.72 12.45
N ILE A 344 6.35 -12.66 12.10
CA ILE A 344 6.15 -11.51 12.98
C ILE A 344 5.27 -11.91 14.18
N ILE A 345 4.21 -12.68 13.94
CA ILE A 345 3.36 -13.25 15.01
C ILE A 345 4.19 -14.19 15.89
N ALA A 346 5.03 -15.03 15.29
CA ALA A 346 5.90 -15.95 16.03
C ALA A 346 6.92 -15.17 16.88
N ALA A 347 7.58 -14.17 16.32
CA ALA A 347 8.50 -13.30 17.04
C ALA A 347 7.82 -12.54 18.19
N LEU A 348 6.57 -12.09 17.99
CA LEU A 348 5.75 -11.49 19.03
C LEU A 348 5.50 -12.47 20.18
N GLY A 349 5.14 -13.71 19.88
CA GLY A 349 4.92 -14.76 20.89
C GLY A 349 6.18 -15.04 21.73
N VAL A 350 7.34 -15.09 21.07
CA VAL A 350 8.65 -15.26 21.74
C VAL A 350 8.99 -14.03 22.61
N SER A 351 8.84 -12.81 22.07
CA SER A 351 9.14 -11.57 22.80
C SER A 351 8.27 -11.39 24.05
N LEU A 352 7.02 -11.80 24.00
CA LEU A 352 6.09 -11.80 25.12
C LEU A 352 6.29 -13.00 26.06
N LYS A 353 7.15 -13.96 25.71
CA LYS A 353 7.42 -15.20 26.47
C LYS A 353 6.16 -16.04 26.74
N VAL A 354 5.22 -16.05 25.80
CA VAL A 354 3.92 -16.74 25.94
C VAL A 354 3.79 -17.95 25.04
N THR A 355 4.73 -18.15 24.10
CA THR A 355 4.77 -19.30 23.20
C THR A 355 5.95 -20.22 23.53
N SER A 356 5.77 -21.50 23.26
CA SER A 356 6.80 -22.49 23.44
C SER A 356 7.96 -22.33 22.46
N PRO A 357 9.23 -22.62 22.85
CA PRO A 357 10.41 -22.41 22.00
C PRO A 357 10.40 -23.20 20.69
N TYR A 358 9.70 -24.35 20.65
CA TYR A 358 9.62 -25.15 19.42
C TYR A 358 8.67 -24.62 18.37
N LEU A 359 7.70 -23.77 18.74
CA LEU A 359 6.67 -23.30 17.82
C LEU A 359 7.25 -22.46 16.67
N TYR A 360 8.18 -21.57 16.98
CA TYR A 360 8.81 -20.68 16.01
C TYR A 360 9.59 -21.45 14.91
N PRO A 361 10.54 -22.37 15.25
CA PRO A 361 11.27 -23.17 14.25
C PRO A 361 10.34 -24.04 13.39
N ILE A 362 9.28 -24.62 13.98
CA ILE A 362 8.31 -25.44 13.25
C ILE A 362 7.60 -24.59 12.17
N VAL A 363 7.09 -23.41 12.53
CA VAL A 363 6.37 -22.55 11.59
C VAL A 363 7.28 -22.05 10.47
N VAL A 364 8.55 -21.74 10.77
CA VAL A 364 9.53 -21.38 9.74
C VAL A 364 9.74 -22.53 8.76
N ALA A 365 9.92 -23.74 9.24
CA ALA A 365 10.08 -24.92 8.38
C ALA A 365 8.84 -25.17 7.50
N VAL A 366 7.64 -25.11 8.08
CA VAL A 366 6.37 -25.24 7.34
C VAL A 366 6.25 -24.15 6.28
N SER A 367 6.61 -22.90 6.59
CA SER A 367 6.56 -21.80 5.62
C SER A 367 7.51 -22.04 4.44
N ILE A 368 8.74 -22.50 4.68
CA ILE A 368 9.68 -22.85 3.61
C ILE A 368 9.09 -23.92 2.70
N ILE A 369 8.56 -25.00 3.28
CA ILE A 369 7.98 -26.11 2.52
C ILE A 369 6.77 -25.64 1.69
N THR A 370 5.84 -24.92 2.32
CA THR A 370 4.63 -24.45 1.66
C THR A 370 4.92 -23.41 0.57
N THR A 371 5.92 -22.54 0.78
CA THR A 371 6.38 -21.58 -0.24
C THR A 371 6.94 -22.31 -1.46
N PHE A 372 7.76 -23.34 -1.26
CA PHE A 372 8.29 -24.14 -2.37
C PHE A 372 7.17 -24.87 -3.13
N LEU A 373 6.13 -25.31 -2.45
CA LEU A 373 4.98 -26.00 -3.04
C LEU A 373 3.98 -25.05 -3.74
N THR A 374 4.00 -23.75 -3.47
CA THR A 374 3.02 -22.77 -3.99
C THR A 374 2.78 -22.84 -5.51
N PRO A 375 3.81 -22.85 -6.39
CA PRO A 375 3.57 -22.91 -7.84
C PRO A 375 2.88 -24.22 -8.27
N TYR A 376 3.14 -25.32 -7.57
CA TYR A 376 2.52 -26.61 -7.84
C TYR A 376 1.06 -26.62 -7.39
N MET A 377 0.77 -26.02 -6.23
CA MET A 377 -0.60 -25.87 -5.72
C MET A 377 -1.47 -25.02 -6.67
N ILE A 378 -0.95 -23.90 -7.16
CA ILE A 378 -1.65 -23.07 -8.16
C ILE A 378 -1.99 -23.89 -9.41
N ARG A 379 -1.03 -24.66 -9.94
CA ARG A 379 -1.25 -25.52 -11.11
C ARG A 379 -2.23 -26.67 -10.86
N LEU A 380 -2.31 -27.17 -9.62
CA LEU A 380 -3.18 -28.28 -9.25
C LEU A 380 -4.67 -27.89 -9.21
N ALA A 381 -5.00 -26.60 -9.17
CA ALA A 381 -6.39 -26.13 -9.06
C ALA A 381 -7.29 -26.57 -10.23
N ASP A 382 -6.83 -26.41 -11.46
CA ASP A 382 -7.61 -26.79 -12.65
C ASP A 382 -7.79 -28.32 -12.80
N PRO A 383 -6.75 -29.19 -12.64
CA PRO A 383 -6.94 -30.63 -12.59
C PRO A 383 -7.88 -31.10 -11.46
N ALA A 384 -7.73 -30.51 -10.26
CA ALA A 384 -8.60 -30.82 -9.14
C ALA A 384 -10.07 -30.46 -9.43
N TYR A 385 -10.33 -29.31 -10.03
CA TYR A 385 -11.67 -28.95 -10.50
C TYR A 385 -12.20 -29.97 -11.53
N GLY A 386 -11.37 -30.38 -12.50
CA GLY A 386 -11.74 -31.37 -13.50
C GLY A 386 -12.14 -32.73 -12.90
N LEU A 387 -11.38 -33.19 -11.91
CA LEU A 387 -11.67 -34.44 -11.19
C LEU A 387 -12.96 -34.34 -10.38
N LEU A 388 -13.13 -33.25 -9.64
CA LEU A 388 -14.27 -33.01 -8.76
C LEU A 388 -15.56 -32.83 -9.56
N SER A 389 -15.50 -32.12 -10.70
CA SER A 389 -16.63 -31.89 -11.59
C SER A 389 -17.09 -33.18 -12.30
N ARG A 390 -16.19 -34.15 -12.54
CA ARG A 390 -16.56 -35.47 -13.09
C ARG A 390 -17.31 -36.32 -12.06
N ARG A 391 -16.91 -36.26 -10.79
CA ARG A 391 -17.44 -37.13 -9.73
C ARG A 391 -18.73 -36.58 -9.11
N PHE A 392 -18.87 -35.25 -9.02
CA PHE A 392 -20.01 -34.55 -8.40
C PHE A 392 -20.73 -33.59 -9.36
N GLY A 393 -20.65 -33.83 -10.67
CA GLY A 393 -21.04 -32.90 -11.73
C GLY A 393 -22.48 -32.36 -11.68
N HIS A 394 -23.42 -33.09 -11.06
CA HIS A 394 -24.82 -32.66 -10.92
C HIS A 394 -24.98 -31.55 -9.87
N TRP A 395 -24.20 -31.63 -8.77
CA TRP A 395 -24.26 -30.67 -7.67
C TRP A 395 -23.54 -29.37 -8.01
N PHE A 396 -22.38 -29.51 -8.67
CA PHE A 396 -21.53 -28.38 -9.08
C PHE A 396 -22.13 -27.53 -10.21
N LYS A 397 -22.77 -28.18 -11.21
CA LYS A 397 -23.47 -27.45 -12.28
C LYS A 397 -24.62 -26.60 -11.75
N ARG A 398 -25.27 -27.01 -10.66
CA ARG A 398 -26.35 -26.26 -10.01
C ARG A 398 -25.84 -25.02 -9.29
N ILE A 399 -24.69 -25.15 -8.57
CA ILE A 399 -24.03 -24.03 -7.88
C ILE A 399 -23.46 -23.01 -8.88
N ASP A 400 -22.84 -23.48 -9.98
CA ASP A 400 -22.27 -22.59 -11.01
C ASP A 400 -23.38 -21.94 -11.87
N ALA A 401 -24.43 -22.66 -12.23
CA ALA A 401 -25.54 -22.13 -13.03
C ALA A 401 -26.31 -21.02 -12.31
N ASP A 402 -26.63 -21.22 -11.02
CA ASP A 402 -27.31 -20.21 -10.20
C ASP A 402 -26.45 -18.94 -10.03
N ARG A 403 -25.12 -19.04 -10.03
CA ARG A 403 -24.21 -17.92 -9.78
C ARG A 403 -23.76 -17.20 -11.05
N VAL A 404 -23.50 -17.92 -12.14
CA VAL A 404 -23.30 -17.32 -13.46
C VAL A 404 -24.58 -16.63 -13.94
N GLY A 405 -25.77 -17.20 -13.61
CA GLY A 405 -27.06 -16.55 -13.79
C GLY A 405 -27.20 -15.26 -12.98
N THR A 406 -26.70 -15.24 -11.73
CA THR A 406 -26.75 -14.05 -10.85
C THR A 406 -25.73 -12.97 -11.28
N GLU A 407 -24.54 -13.34 -11.76
CA GLU A 407 -23.60 -12.38 -12.35
C GLU A 407 -24.15 -11.76 -13.65
N ARG A 408 -24.78 -12.55 -14.50
CA ARG A 408 -25.49 -12.04 -15.69
C ARG A 408 -26.77 -11.27 -15.33
N ALA A 409 -27.53 -11.71 -14.34
CA ALA A 409 -28.71 -11.02 -13.88
C ALA A 409 -28.44 -9.70 -13.16
N THR A 410 -27.34 -9.55 -12.44
CA THR A 410 -26.91 -8.25 -11.90
C THR A 410 -26.36 -7.31 -12.97
N ALA A 411 -25.92 -7.86 -14.12
CA ALA A 411 -25.49 -7.06 -15.26
C ALA A 411 -26.64 -6.68 -16.22
N THR A 412 -27.72 -7.47 -16.31
CA THR A 412 -28.75 -7.32 -17.35
C THR A 412 -30.20 -7.23 -16.87
N SER A 413 -30.50 -7.51 -15.62
CA SER A 413 -31.90 -7.44 -15.16
C SER A 413 -32.09 -6.49 -14.00
N GLY A 414 -32.78 -5.41 -14.27
CA GLY A 414 -33.68 -4.85 -13.26
C GLY A 414 -34.61 -5.96 -12.76
N THR A 415 -34.22 -6.69 -11.71
CA THR A 415 -35.17 -7.49 -10.90
C THR A 415 -36.28 -6.57 -10.48
N PRO A 416 -37.58 -7.01 -10.46
CA PRO A 416 -38.62 -6.21 -9.87
C PRO A 416 -38.24 -5.98 -8.40
N ALA A 417 -37.74 -4.80 -8.15
CA ALA A 417 -37.34 -4.36 -6.83
C ALA A 417 -38.60 -4.31 -5.95
N PRO A 418 -38.52 -4.68 -4.65
CA PRO A 418 -39.48 -4.18 -3.69
C PRO A 418 -39.58 -2.68 -3.91
N SER A 419 -40.78 -2.14 -3.77
CA SER A 419 -41.15 -0.80 -4.24
C SER A 419 -39.99 0.21 -4.07
N PRO A 420 -39.69 1.06 -5.06
CA PRO A 420 -38.52 1.95 -5.02
C PRO A 420 -38.47 2.82 -3.74
N GLN A 421 -39.56 2.95 -3.04
CA GLN A 421 -39.66 3.70 -1.78
C GLN A 421 -39.13 2.94 -0.56
N GLU A 422 -39.39 1.64 -0.40
CA GLU A 422 -38.94 0.87 0.79
C GLU A 422 -37.44 0.56 0.75
N ARG A 423 -36.87 0.21 -0.41
CA ARG A 423 -35.41 0.06 -0.57
C ARG A 423 -34.65 1.37 -0.35
N ARG A 424 -35.22 2.50 -0.73
CA ARG A 424 -34.60 3.81 -0.45
C ARG A 424 -34.59 4.13 1.03
N LEU A 425 -35.67 3.82 1.77
CA LEU A 425 -35.76 4.13 3.19
C LEU A 425 -34.79 3.32 4.05
N THR A 426 -34.69 2.00 3.85
CA THR A 426 -33.74 1.14 4.57
C THR A 426 -32.30 1.48 4.25
N SER A 427 -31.98 1.81 2.99
CA SER A 427 -30.66 2.28 2.57
C SER A 427 -30.33 3.64 3.23
N TYR A 428 -31.25 4.61 3.25
CA TYR A 428 -31.04 5.90 3.89
C TYR A 428 -30.92 5.78 5.41
N ALA A 429 -31.66 4.87 6.05
CA ALA A 429 -31.54 4.60 7.47
C ALA A 429 -30.18 4.01 7.84
N GLY A 430 -29.73 3.02 7.08
CA GLY A 430 -28.39 2.40 7.25
C GLY A 430 -27.26 3.40 7.08
N GLU A 431 -27.32 4.23 6.04
CA GLU A 431 -26.32 5.29 5.80
C GLU A 431 -26.31 6.35 6.92
N TYR A 432 -27.49 6.77 7.37
CA TYR A 432 -27.62 7.72 8.48
C TYR A 432 -27.07 7.15 9.79
N VAL A 433 -27.42 5.92 10.16
CA VAL A 433 -26.93 5.24 11.37
C VAL A 433 -25.43 5.07 11.31
N LYS A 434 -24.88 4.53 10.21
CA LYS A 434 -23.43 4.34 10.03
C LYS A 434 -22.67 5.67 10.20
N ALA A 435 -23.13 6.72 9.56
CA ALA A 435 -22.48 8.04 9.65
C ALA A 435 -22.61 8.66 11.06
N THR A 436 -23.73 8.43 11.75
CA THR A 436 -23.97 8.95 13.10
C THR A 436 -23.15 8.21 14.14
N VAL A 437 -23.10 6.86 14.06
CA VAL A 437 -22.31 6.02 14.98
C VAL A 437 -20.83 6.34 14.83
N LEU A 438 -20.30 6.36 13.60
CA LEU A 438 -18.90 6.69 13.35
C LEU A 438 -18.54 8.08 13.91
N GLN A 439 -19.38 9.07 13.68
CA GLN A 439 -19.14 10.41 14.19
C GLN A 439 -19.15 10.46 15.73
N THR A 440 -20.17 9.84 16.37
CA THR A 440 -20.28 9.82 17.82
C THR A 440 -19.10 9.10 18.46
N LEU A 441 -18.62 8.01 17.83
CA LEU A 441 -17.45 7.26 18.25
C LEU A 441 -16.18 8.12 18.19
N VAL A 442 -15.91 8.76 17.06
CA VAL A 442 -14.69 9.59 16.88
C VAL A 442 -14.66 10.74 17.87
N TYR A 443 -15.74 11.51 17.98
CA TYR A 443 -15.77 12.63 18.92
C TYR A 443 -15.85 12.16 20.39
N GLY A 444 -16.50 11.04 20.67
CA GLY A 444 -16.54 10.42 22.01
C GLY A 444 -15.14 10.02 22.48
N VAL A 445 -14.34 9.41 21.61
CA VAL A 445 -12.94 9.06 21.90
C VAL A 445 -12.11 10.32 22.17
N LEU A 446 -12.26 11.38 21.38
CA LEU A 446 -11.56 12.65 21.60
C LEU A 446 -11.94 13.32 22.93
N ILE A 447 -13.22 13.29 23.28
CA ILE A 447 -13.71 13.80 24.56
C ILE A 447 -13.10 13.00 25.70
N PHE A 448 -13.20 11.66 25.64
CA PHE A 448 -12.67 10.77 26.67
C PHE A 448 -11.15 10.94 26.84
N ALA A 449 -10.41 10.98 25.73
CA ALA A 449 -8.97 11.22 25.75
C ALA A 449 -8.59 12.57 26.38
N THR A 450 -9.35 13.63 26.04
CA THR A 450 -9.14 14.95 26.64
C THR A 450 -9.35 14.93 28.15
N VAL A 451 -10.40 14.23 28.61
CA VAL A 451 -10.70 14.09 30.05
C VAL A 451 -9.62 13.29 30.75
N VAL A 452 -9.24 12.12 30.21
CA VAL A 452 -8.18 11.27 30.80
C VAL A 452 -6.86 12.05 30.87
N LEU A 453 -6.44 12.69 29.79
CA LEU A 453 -5.19 13.46 29.76
C LEU A 453 -5.21 14.61 30.76
N SER A 454 -6.35 15.30 30.89
CA SER A 454 -6.49 16.39 31.85
C SER A 454 -6.42 15.88 33.29
N PHE A 455 -7.00 14.73 33.58
CA PHE A 455 -7.04 14.20 34.95
C PHE A 455 -5.77 13.47 35.36
N SER A 456 -5.12 12.76 34.40
CA SER A 456 -3.90 11.99 34.68
C SER A 456 -2.62 12.83 34.64
N ALA A 457 -2.53 13.82 33.75
CA ALA A 457 -1.31 14.62 33.56
C ALA A 457 -1.46 16.06 34.07
N LEU A 458 -2.53 16.78 33.68
CA LEU A 458 -2.67 18.20 33.99
C LEU A 458 -3.03 18.44 35.44
N LEU A 459 -3.93 17.65 36.01
CA LEU A 459 -4.43 17.81 37.39
C LEU A 459 -3.33 17.64 38.45
N PRO A 460 -2.45 16.59 38.40
CA PRO A 460 -1.34 16.47 39.36
C PRO A 460 -0.36 17.64 39.30
N VAL A 461 -0.01 18.08 38.06
CA VAL A 461 0.89 19.21 37.87
C VAL A 461 0.31 20.51 38.40
N LEU A 462 -0.96 20.79 38.12
CA LEU A 462 -1.60 22.02 38.62
C LEU A 462 -1.83 21.98 40.12
N ARG A 463 -2.07 20.82 40.74
CA ARG A 463 -2.17 20.67 42.19
C ARG A 463 -0.83 20.84 42.89
N SER A 464 0.29 20.52 42.24
CA SER A 464 1.65 20.75 42.78
C SER A 464 2.08 22.21 42.71
N LEU A 465 1.59 22.96 41.71
CA LEU A 465 1.91 24.37 41.47
C LEU A 465 0.96 25.36 42.19
N LEU A 466 -0.29 24.95 42.39
CA LEU A 466 -1.38 25.79 42.94
C LEU A 466 -2.02 25.12 44.15
N THR A 467 -2.80 25.87 44.90
CA THR A 467 -3.61 25.28 45.97
C THR A 467 -4.60 24.26 45.39
N HIS A 468 -4.92 23.21 46.14
CA HIS A 468 -5.75 22.09 45.71
C HIS A 468 -7.05 22.53 45.02
N TRP A 469 -7.73 23.54 45.56
CA TRP A 469 -8.99 24.08 45.00
C TRP A 469 -8.79 24.85 43.69
N VAL A 470 -7.75 25.68 43.64
CA VAL A 470 -7.43 26.46 42.44
C VAL A 470 -6.95 25.52 41.32
N GLY A 471 -6.14 24.51 41.65
CA GLY A 471 -5.70 23.48 40.70
C GLY A 471 -6.88 22.73 40.09
N ASN A 472 -7.87 22.33 40.89
CA ASN A 472 -9.10 21.70 40.38
C ASN A 472 -9.92 22.62 39.48
N ALA A 473 -10.11 23.89 39.89
CA ALA A 473 -10.88 24.85 39.12
C ALA A 473 -10.23 25.16 37.75
N VAL A 474 -8.91 25.37 37.74
CA VAL A 474 -8.16 25.62 36.47
C VAL A 474 -8.20 24.42 35.59
N THR A 475 -7.96 23.20 36.11
CA THR A 475 -8.07 21.95 35.35
C THR A 475 -9.48 21.81 34.79
N GLY A 476 -10.50 22.04 35.55
CA GLY A 476 -11.90 21.96 35.13
C GLY A 476 -12.21 22.94 34.00
N LEU A 477 -11.82 24.19 34.12
CA LEU A 477 -12.03 25.20 33.07
C LEU A 477 -11.34 24.85 31.78
N LEU A 478 -10.08 24.42 31.85
CA LEU A 478 -9.32 24.00 30.66
C LEU A 478 -9.93 22.75 30.00
N THR A 479 -10.27 21.73 30.80
CA THR A 479 -10.91 20.52 30.30
C THR A 479 -12.24 20.82 29.63
N LEU A 480 -13.09 21.61 30.29
CA LEU A 480 -14.39 22.02 29.75
C LEU A 480 -14.24 22.85 28.45
N TRP A 481 -13.23 23.70 28.37
CA TRP A 481 -12.94 24.44 27.13
C TRP A 481 -12.63 23.52 25.98
N PHE A 482 -11.67 22.60 26.14
CA PHE A 482 -11.29 21.65 25.06
C PHE A 482 -12.45 20.72 24.70
N VAL A 483 -13.14 20.17 25.70
CA VAL A 483 -14.27 19.25 25.50
C VAL A 483 -15.45 19.96 24.81
N SER A 484 -15.70 21.25 25.10
CA SER A 484 -16.80 22.00 24.49
C SER A 484 -16.77 22.03 22.97
N VAL A 485 -15.57 22.04 22.40
CA VAL A 485 -15.37 22.05 20.94
C VAL A 485 -15.79 20.73 20.31
N PHE A 486 -15.61 19.62 21.04
CA PHE A 486 -15.95 18.27 20.57
C PHE A 486 -17.39 17.86 20.93
N VAL A 487 -17.95 18.33 22.04
CA VAL A 487 -19.34 18.05 22.45
C VAL A 487 -20.34 18.60 21.42
N ARG A 488 -20.10 19.80 20.93
CA ARG A 488 -21.01 20.44 19.98
C ARG A 488 -21.29 19.66 18.71
N PRO A 489 -20.28 19.12 17.99
CA PRO A 489 -20.50 18.28 16.78
C PRO A 489 -21.26 16.99 17.11
N VAL A 490 -21.07 16.42 18.30
CA VAL A 490 -21.83 15.25 18.75
C VAL A 490 -23.33 15.55 18.75
N VAL A 491 -23.72 16.69 19.32
CA VAL A 491 -25.14 17.02 19.50
C VAL A 491 -25.79 17.70 18.29
N MET A 492 -25.12 18.73 17.71
CA MET A 492 -25.77 19.68 16.81
C MET A 492 -25.45 19.47 15.30
N ARG A 493 -24.75 18.45 14.90
CA ARG A 493 -24.48 18.28 13.47
C ARG A 493 -25.79 18.07 12.72
N LYS A 494 -26.23 19.09 12.01
CA LYS A 494 -27.25 18.96 10.98
C LYS A 494 -26.64 18.13 9.85
N HIS A 495 -26.95 16.83 9.81
CA HIS A 495 -26.67 16.03 8.64
C HIS A 495 -27.48 16.59 7.48
N ASN A 496 -26.83 17.37 6.64
CA ASN A 496 -27.41 17.91 5.41
C ASN A 496 -27.35 16.85 4.30
N SER A 497 -27.32 15.56 4.68
CA SER A 497 -27.40 14.47 3.74
C SER A 497 -28.85 14.36 3.22
N SER A 498 -28.97 14.03 1.97
CA SER A 498 -30.24 13.66 1.35
C SER A 498 -30.95 12.60 2.18
N SER A 499 -30.19 11.69 2.82
CA SER A 499 -30.65 10.61 3.70
C SER A 499 -31.39 11.11 4.94
N ALA A 500 -30.87 12.12 5.65
CA ALA A 500 -31.54 12.67 6.85
C ALA A 500 -32.82 13.44 6.51
N ARG A 501 -32.85 14.13 5.37
CA ARG A 501 -34.05 14.80 4.86
C ARG A 501 -35.13 13.80 4.44
N ALA A 502 -34.73 12.73 3.73
CA ALA A 502 -35.62 11.67 3.32
C ALA A 502 -36.22 10.90 4.51
N LEU A 503 -35.43 10.65 5.56
CA LEU A 503 -35.92 9.98 6.77
C LEU A 503 -36.93 10.82 7.55
N ARG A 504 -36.82 12.14 7.55
CA ARG A 504 -37.76 13.03 8.27
C ARG A 504 -39.15 13.12 7.63
N THR A 505 -39.33 12.66 6.41
CA THR A 505 -40.65 12.61 5.73
C THR A 505 -41.52 11.45 6.22
N HIS A 506 -40.94 10.41 6.84
CA HIS A 506 -41.63 9.23 7.35
C HIS A 506 -41.62 9.19 8.89
N PHE A 507 -42.70 8.68 9.50
CA PHE A 507 -42.85 8.61 10.97
C PHE A 507 -41.73 7.79 11.64
N SER A 508 -41.43 6.58 11.10
CA SER A 508 -40.35 5.70 11.59
C SER A 508 -38.97 6.34 11.46
N GLY A 509 -38.71 7.10 10.40
CA GLY A 509 -37.48 7.85 10.23
C GLY A 509 -37.33 9.03 11.20
N ARG A 510 -38.43 9.73 11.52
CA ARG A 510 -38.44 10.80 12.55
C ARG A 510 -38.14 10.24 13.94
N LEU A 511 -38.68 9.08 14.26
CA LEU A 511 -38.42 8.40 15.54
C LEU A 511 -36.94 8.01 15.65
N LEU A 512 -36.35 7.40 14.61
CA LEU A 512 -34.93 7.02 14.58
C LEU A 512 -34.00 8.23 14.76
N VAL A 513 -34.28 9.32 14.05
CA VAL A 513 -33.50 10.57 14.18
C VAL A 513 -33.67 11.18 15.57
N GLY A 514 -34.90 11.16 16.16
CA GLY A 514 -35.18 11.64 17.50
C GLY A 514 -34.47 10.85 18.59
N ILE A 515 -34.52 9.51 18.53
CA ILE A 515 -33.83 8.63 19.49
C ILE A 515 -32.31 8.86 19.40
N SER A 516 -31.76 8.89 18.18
CA SER A 516 -30.31 9.11 18.01
C SER A 516 -29.88 10.51 18.56
N MET A 517 -30.71 11.52 18.46
CA MET A 517 -30.44 12.83 19.00
C MET A 517 -30.55 12.84 20.54
N GLY A 518 -31.53 12.14 21.09
CA GLY A 518 -31.69 11.94 22.54
C GLY A 518 -30.48 11.26 23.18
N VAL A 519 -30.03 10.14 22.58
CA VAL A 519 -28.85 9.40 23.05
C VAL A 519 -27.59 10.29 23.04
N ARG A 520 -27.37 11.06 21.99
CA ARG A 520 -26.23 11.98 21.91
C ARG A 520 -26.28 13.12 22.90
N LEU A 521 -27.49 13.64 23.17
CA LEU A 521 -27.71 14.67 24.18
C LEU A 521 -27.41 14.12 25.57
N LEU A 522 -27.91 12.92 25.90
CA LEU A 522 -27.64 12.25 27.18
C LEU A 522 -26.14 12.00 27.37
N LEU A 523 -25.44 11.52 26.32
CA LEU A 523 -24.01 11.31 26.36
C LEU A 523 -23.24 12.62 26.63
N ALA A 524 -23.65 13.72 26.02
CA ALA A 524 -23.05 15.03 26.24
C ALA A 524 -23.28 15.54 27.67
N VAL A 525 -24.49 15.41 28.18
CA VAL A 525 -24.82 15.79 29.58
C VAL A 525 -24.02 14.92 30.55
N TYR A 526 -23.98 13.61 30.36
CA TYR A 526 -23.23 12.68 31.19
C TYR A 526 -21.74 13.03 31.25
N THR A 527 -21.14 13.34 30.10
CA THR A 527 -19.73 13.73 30.04
C THR A 527 -19.42 15.01 30.79
N LEU A 528 -20.26 16.05 30.63
CA LEU A 528 -20.10 17.31 31.35
C LEU A 528 -20.34 17.14 32.84
N PHE A 529 -21.34 16.36 33.22
CA PHE A 529 -21.63 15.99 34.59
C PHE A 529 -20.43 15.31 35.25
N TYR A 530 -19.86 14.27 34.59
CA TYR A 530 -18.72 13.52 35.12
C TYR A 530 -17.48 14.41 35.36
N ILE A 531 -17.20 15.36 34.45
CA ILE A 531 -16.06 16.29 34.59
C ILE A 531 -16.29 17.21 35.83
N ILE A 532 -17.50 17.70 36.02
CA ILE A 532 -17.80 18.60 37.10
C ILE A 532 -17.83 17.86 38.46
N GLU A 533 -18.40 16.66 38.48
CA GLU A 533 -18.47 15.81 39.67
C GLU A 533 -17.09 15.42 40.18
N TYR A 534 -16.17 15.03 39.28
CA TYR A 534 -14.83 14.64 39.67
C TYR A 534 -13.97 15.75 40.28
N LEU A 535 -14.27 17.01 39.94
CA LEU A 535 -13.45 18.16 40.34
C LEU A 535 -14.07 18.99 41.47
N SER A 536 -15.32 18.75 41.82
CA SER A 536 -16.10 19.57 42.73
C SER A 536 -16.78 18.71 43.81
N PRO A 537 -16.81 19.17 45.08
CA PRO A 537 -17.37 18.40 46.18
C PRO A 537 -18.86 18.66 46.44
N PHE A 538 -19.54 19.37 45.54
CA PHE A 538 -20.95 19.71 45.73
C PHE A 538 -21.87 18.50 45.50
N ALA A 539 -23.15 18.62 45.86
CA ALA A 539 -24.13 17.56 45.68
C ALA A 539 -24.46 17.38 44.19
N TRP A 540 -24.76 16.12 43.76
CA TRP A 540 -24.95 15.70 42.38
C TRP A 540 -25.96 16.53 41.57
N TYR A 541 -27.00 17.07 42.22
CA TYR A 541 -28.01 17.90 41.56
C TYR A 541 -27.47 19.27 41.11
N TYR A 542 -26.48 19.85 41.84
CA TYR A 542 -25.78 21.05 41.36
C TYR A 542 -24.92 20.76 40.15
N HIS A 543 -24.26 19.59 40.12
CA HIS A 543 -23.46 19.15 38.97
C HIS A 543 -24.33 18.94 37.74
N LEU A 544 -25.52 18.34 37.90
CA LEU A 544 -26.46 18.14 36.80
C LEU A 544 -27.00 19.50 36.29
N ALA A 545 -27.36 20.41 37.16
CA ALA A 545 -27.82 21.75 36.79
C ALA A 545 -26.73 22.52 36.05
N ALA A 546 -25.48 22.47 36.54
CA ALA A 546 -24.33 23.10 35.91
C ALA A 546 -24.01 22.48 34.54
N ALA A 547 -24.07 21.13 34.39
CA ALA A 547 -23.86 20.43 33.13
C ALA A 547 -24.91 20.83 32.08
N LEU A 548 -26.19 20.96 32.46
CA LEU A 548 -27.25 21.38 31.56
C LEU A 548 -27.12 22.86 31.14
N LEU A 549 -26.78 23.77 32.07
CA LEU A 549 -26.50 25.17 31.73
C LEU A 549 -25.29 25.32 30.83
N LEU A 550 -24.22 24.56 31.09
CA LEU A 550 -23.02 24.56 30.28
C LEU A 550 -23.29 24.01 28.88
N LEU A 551 -24.07 22.94 28.79
CA LEU A 551 -24.47 22.39 27.49
C LEU A 551 -25.28 23.40 26.69
N LEU A 552 -26.23 24.08 27.32
CA LEU A 552 -27.01 25.14 26.67
C LEU A 552 -26.11 26.28 26.18
N PHE A 553 -25.13 26.68 26.99
CA PHE A 553 -24.12 27.68 26.59
C PHE A 553 -23.29 27.22 25.40
N ILE A 554 -22.78 25.98 25.44
CA ILE A 554 -21.98 25.37 24.31
C ILE A 554 -22.81 25.37 23.03
N LEU A 555 -24.09 24.99 23.12
CA LEU A 555 -24.95 24.90 21.95
C LEU A 555 -25.29 26.28 21.37
N ARG A 556 -25.45 27.30 22.22
CA ARG A 556 -25.79 28.66 21.78
C ARG A 556 -24.59 29.53 21.39
N SER A 557 -23.38 29.22 21.86
CA SER A 557 -22.16 29.99 21.61
C SER A 557 -21.76 30.01 20.15
N ARG A 558 -21.68 31.21 19.53
CA ARG A 558 -21.21 31.41 18.17
C ARG A 558 -19.69 31.08 18.00
N ARG A 559 -18.86 31.42 19.03
CA ARG A 559 -17.40 31.18 18.99
C ARG A 559 -17.10 29.69 18.95
N ILE A 560 -17.71 28.87 19.79
CA ILE A 560 -17.54 27.42 19.81
C ILE A 560 -18.03 26.81 18.48
N LYS A 561 -19.10 27.34 17.88
CA LYS A 561 -19.58 26.93 16.56
C LYS A 561 -18.51 27.11 15.48
N TYR A 562 -17.88 28.26 15.40
CA TYR A 562 -16.86 28.53 14.39
C TYR A 562 -15.59 27.69 14.61
N GLN A 563 -15.16 27.51 15.84
CA GLN A 563 -14.01 26.65 16.18
C GLN A 563 -14.28 25.20 15.81
N SER A 564 -15.44 24.65 16.16
CA SER A 564 -15.83 23.28 15.82
C SER A 564 -15.89 23.06 14.30
N ILE A 565 -16.50 23.98 13.53
CA ILE A 565 -16.55 23.90 12.06
C ILE A 565 -15.15 24.00 11.46
N ARG A 566 -14.28 24.87 12.01
CA ARG A 566 -12.89 25.03 11.53
C ARG A 566 -12.08 23.75 11.73
N ILE A 567 -12.22 23.10 12.88
CA ILE A 567 -11.56 21.84 13.20
C ILE A 567 -12.07 20.73 12.25
N GLU A 568 -13.38 20.60 12.09
CA GLU A 568 -13.97 19.60 11.19
C GLU A 568 -13.54 19.81 9.73
N ARG A 569 -13.54 21.07 9.26
CA ARG A 569 -13.08 21.38 7.89
C ARG A 569 -11.61 20.99 7.68
N ARG A 570 -10.74 21.30 8.65
CA ARG A 570 -9.32 20.90 8.60
C ARG A 570 -9.15 19.38 8.59
N PHE A 571 -9.90 18.67 9.43
CA PHE A 571 -9.86 17.21 9.46
C PHE A 571 -10.25 16.60 8.12
N ARG A 572 -11.35 17.03 7.53
CA ARG A 572 -11.79 16.58 6.21
C ARG A 572 -10.79 16.95 5.10
N GLN A 573 -10.24 18.16 5.14
CA GLN A 573 -9.21 18.58 4.20
C GLN A 573 -7.97 17.69 4.31
N ASN A 574 -7.50 17.38 5.50
CA ASN A 574 -6.35 16.51 5.71
C ASN A 574 -6.63 15.09 5.19
N LEU A 575 -7.83 14.55 5.47
CA LEU A 575 -8.22 13.22 5.01
C LEU A 575 -8.43 13.12 3.49
N SER A 576 -8.70 14.21 2.78
CA SER A 576 -8.99 14.21 1.33
C SER A 576 -7.88 14.78 0.47
N GLN A 577 -6.74 15.17 1.05
CA GLN A 577 -5.67 15.85 0.30
C GLN A 577 -5.04 14.99 -0.80
N ARG A 578 -4.74 13.71 -0.51
CA ARG A 578 -4.19 12.77 -1.49
C ARG A 578 -5.17 12.53 -2.65
N GLU A 579 -6.46 12.47 -2.36
CA GLU A 579 -7.50 12.21 -3.35
C GLU A 579 -7.75 13.41 -4.29
N THR A 580 -7.66 14.64 -3.77
CA THR A 580 -7.72 15.85 -4.60
C THR A 580 -6.49 16.01 -5.48
N ALA A 581 -5.31 15.67 -4.97
CA ALA A 581 -4.07 15.69 -5.74
C ALA A 581 -4.06 14.54 -6.79
N SER A 582 -4.48 13.34 -6.46
CA SER A 582 -4.57 12.23 -7.42
C SER A 582 -5.69 12.41 -8.45
N ARG A 583 -6.80 13.08 -8.09
CA ARG A 583 -7.85 13.45 -9.06
C ARG A 583 -7.41 14.55 -10.03
N GLN A 584 -6.50 15.41 -9.63
CA GLN A 584 -5.90 16.42 -10.52
C GLN A 584 -4.85 15.83 -11.46
N SER A 585 -4.21 14.72 -11.06
CA SER A 585 -3.24 13.97 -11.86
C SER A 585 -3.83 12.82 -12.67
N THR A 586 -5.08 12.39 -12.40
CA THR A 586 -5.72 11.29 -13.12
C THR A 586 -6.65 11.84 -14.20
N PRO A 587 -6.45 11.47 -15.47
CA PRO A 587 -7.38 11.90 -16.53
C PRO A 587 -8.76 11.27 -16.31
N GLY A 588 -9.76 12.11 -16.16
CA GLY A 588 -11.16 11.90 -16.44
C GLY A 588 -11.91 10.76 -15.73
N SER A 589 -12.93 11.15 -14.98
CA SER A 589 -13.91 10.30 -14.29
C SER A 589 -14.70 9.30 -15.20
N TYR A 590 -14.38 9.20 -16.48
CA TYR A 590 -15.02 8.25 -17.40
C TYR A 590 -14.47 6.84 -17.30
N ALA A 591 -13.20 6.66 -16.90
CA ALA A 591 -12.60 5.33 -16.74
C ALA A 591 -13.32 4.48 -15.68
N GLY A 592 -13.75 5.09 -14.57
CA GLY A 592 -14.52 4.39 -13.53
C GLY A 592 -15.95 4.03 -13.97
N ARG A 593 -16.54 4.77 -14.90
CA ARG A 593 -17.85 4.43 -15.49
C ARG A 593 -17.74 3.33 -16.53
N LEU A 594 -16.65 3.27 -17.27
CA LEU A 594 -16.37 2.21 -18.22
C LEU A 594 -16.17 0.85 -17.51
N ALA A 595 -15.43 0.84 -16.40
CA ALA A 595 -15.23 -0.37 -15.61
C ALA A 595 -16.53 -0.97 -15.06
N ALA A 596 -17.56 -0.16 -14.79
CA ALA A 596 -18.89 -0.63 -14.39
C ALA A 596 -19.63 -1.39 -15.50
N HIS A 597 -19.21 -1.24 -16.75
CA HIS A 597 -19.75 -1.90 -17.93
C HIS A 597 -18.80 -2.94 -18.56
N ASP A 598 -17.84 -3.43 -17.78
CA ASP A 598 -16.81 -4.41 -18.22
C ASP A 598 -15.91 -3.88 -19.34
N MET A 599 -15.81 -2.55 -19.46
CA MET A 599 -14.95 -1.85 -20.40
C MET A 599 -13.79 -1.23 -19.66
N HIS A 600 -12.58 -1.46 -20.14
CA HIS A 600 -11.37 -0.98 -19.48
C HIS A 600 -10.62 0.01 -20.39
N LEU A 601 -9.93 0.97 -19.77
CA LEU A 601 -9.01 1.88 -20.44
C LEU A 601 -7.58 1.36 -20.23
N ALA A 602 -6.93 0.94 -21.31
CA ALA A 602 -5.54 0.52 -21.29
C ALA A 602 -4.65 1.58 -21.93
N ARG A 603 -3.44 1.73 -21.40
CA ARG A 603 -2.37 2.54 -22.00
C ARG A 603 -1.31 1.59 -22.55
N LEU A 604 -1.06 1.67 -23.84
CA LEU A 604 -0.10 0.83 -24.53
C LEU A 604 0.83 1.72 -25.37
N THR A 605 2.13 1.54 -25.18
CA THR A 605 3.14 2.30 -25.92
C THR A 605 3.47 1.57 -27.22
N LEU A 606 3.43 2.30 -28.33
CA LEU A 606 3.78 1.75 -29.62
C LEU A 606 5.29 1.45 -29.66
N PRO A 607 5.71 0.21 -29.96
CA PRO A 607 7.12 -0.16 -30.04
C PRO A 607 7.88 0.65 -31.08
N THR A 608 9.19 0.80 -30.86
CA THR A 608 10.06 1.56 -31.76
C THR A 608 10.16 0.91 -33.15
N PHE A 609 10.10 -0.41 -33.20
CA PHE A 609 10.14 -1.20 -34.46
C PHE A 609 8.79 -1.89 -34.64
N THR A 610 7.91 -1.29 -35.38
CA THR A 610 6.60 -1.85 -35.70
C THR A 610 6.14 -1.38 -37.08
N HIS A 611 5.55 -2.27 -37.83
CA HIS A 611 4.97 -1.92 -39.14
C HIS A 611 3.68 -1.04 -39.01
N TRP A 612 3.19 -0.77 -37.80
CA TRP A 612 2.12 0.19 -37.58
C TRP A 612 2.64 1.64 -37.61
N ALA A 613 3.95 1.84 -37.48
CA ALA A 613 4.54 3.17 -37.56
C ALA A 613 4.30 3.80 -38.93
N GLY A 614 3.85 5.05 -38.95
CA GLY A 614 3.49 5.78 -40.17
C GLY A 614 2.12 5.43 -40.77
N GLN A 615 1.42 4.41 -40.24
CA GLN A 615 0.06 4.08 -40.69
C GLN A 615 -0.99 4.96 -39.99
N THR A 616 -2.13 5.14 -40.65
CA THR A 616 -3.28 5.85 -40.08
C THR A 616 -4.16 4.92 -39.25
N LEU A 617 -4.89 5.44 -38.29
CA LEU A 617 -5.86 4.67 -37.51
C LEU A 617 -6.93 3.99 -38.40
N GLN A 618 -7.30 4.65 -39.51
CA GLN A 618 -8.25 4.12 -40.49
C GLN A 618 -7.66 2.92 -41.25
N SER A 619 -6.37 2.96 -41.67
CA SER A 619 -5.72 1.86 -42.38
C SER A 619 -5.52 0.64 -41.49
N LEU A 620 -5.33 0.82 -40.19
CA LEU A 620 -5.16 -0.24 -39.21
C LEU A 620 -6.49 -0.91 -38.82
N ASP A 621 -7.63 -0.22 -38.98
CA ASP A 621 -8.99 -0.67 -38.66
C ASP A 621 -9.10 -1.44 -37.34
N LEU A 622 -8.49 -0.85 -36.28
CA LEU A 622 -8.36 -1.47 -34.94
C LEU A 622 -9.74 -1.79 -34.32
N GLY A 623 -10.75 -1.00 -34.64
CA GLY A 623 -12.12 -1.23 -34.20
C GLY A 623 -12.68 -2.54 -34.66
N ARG A 624 -12.51 -2.91 -35.94
CA ARG A 624 -13.01 -4.16 -36.51
C ARG A 624 -12.10 -5.35 -36.21
N ARG A 625 -10.78 -5.13 -36.28
CA ARG A 625 -9.80 -6.22 -36.12
C ARG A 625 -9.62 -6.68 -34.68
N CYS A 626 -9.60 -5.75 -33.74
CA CYS A 626 -9.33 -6.02 -32.32
C CYS A 626 -10.52 -5.74 -31.40
N GLY A 627 -11.60 -5.11 -31.88
CA GLY A 627 -12.74 -4.73 -31.05
C GLY A 627 -12.46 -3.57 -30.09
N VAL A 628 -11.42 -2.77 -30.34
CA VAL A 628 -10.97 -1.71 -29.45
C VAL A 628 -11.19 -0.31 -30.05
N HIS A 629 -11.41 0.69 -29.19
CA HIS A 629 -11.52 2.08 -29.60
C HIS A 629 -10.37 2.91 -29.05
N VAL A 630 -9.64 3.62 -29.90
CA VAL A 630 -8.57 4.53 -29.49
C VAL A 630 -9.20 5.83 -28.99
N ALA A 631 -9.13 6.06 -27.68
CA ALA A 631 -9.69 7.25 -27.04
C ALA A 631 -8.77 8.46 -27.11
N ALA A 632 -7.45 8.23 -27.02
CA ALA A 632 -6.45 9.28 -27.14
C ALA A 632 -5.10 8.72 -27.61
N VAL A 633 -4.30 9.58 -28.23
CA VAL A 633 -2.90 9.35 -28.58
C VAL A 633 -2.07 10.39 -27.84
N LEU A 634 -1.12 9.92 -27.00
CA LEU A 634 -0.17 10.77 -26.32
C LEU A 634 1.17 10.69 -27.05
N ARG A 635 1.63 11.82 -27.54
CA ARG A 635 2.89 11.98 -28.29
C ARG A 635 3.78 13.00 -27.58
N GLY A 636 4.75 12.53 -26.82
CA GLY A 636 5.50 13.40 -25.91
C GLY A 636 4.52 14.10 -24.94
N ASP A 637 4.60 15.42 -24.83
CA ASP A 637 3.70 16.22 -23.97
C ASP A 637 2.35 16.56 -24.61
N ARG A 638 2.16 16.24 -25.90
CA ARG A 638 0.93 16.54 -26.63
C ARG A 638 -0.05 15.39 -26.55
N ARG A 639 -1.28 15.70 -26.12
CA ARG A 639 -2.40 14.76 -26.09
C ARG A 639 -3.39 15.07 -27.23
N ILE A 640 -3.69 14.06 -28.05
CA ILE A 640 -4.70 14.11 -29.11
C ILE A 640 -5.89 13.31 -28.62
N ASN A 641 -6.97 13.99 -28.21
CA ASN A 641 -8.20 13.34 -27.76
C ASN A 641 -9.10 13.02 -28.94
N ILE A 642 -9.72 11.83 -28.92
CA ILE A 642 -10.65 11.34 -29.96
C ILE A 642 -9.98 11.53 -31.35
N PRO A 643 -8.86 10.80 -31.60
CA PRO A 643 -8.15 10.92 -32.86
C PRO A 643 -9.05 10.47 -34.00
N ASP A 644 -9.00 11.20 -35.10
CA ASP A 644 -9.72 10.81 -36.31
C ASP A 644 -9.03 9.68 -37.07
N GLY A 645 -9.70 9.13 -38.08
CA GLY A 645 -9.16 8.01 -38.86
C GLY A 645 -7.89 8.37 -39.64
N SER A 646 -7.62 9.65 -39.92
CA SER A 646 -6.44 10.13 -40.63
C SER A 646 -5.22 10.31 -39.72
N THR A 647 -5.38 10.14 -38.40
CA THR A 647 -4.29 10.26 -37.43
C THR A 647 -3.23 9.18 -37.67
N HIS A 648 -2.00 9.59 -37.99
CA HIS A 648 -0.86 8.69 -38.14
C HIS A 648 -0.29 8.30 -36.77
N LEU A 649 0.13 7.06 -36.63
CA LEU A 649 0.82 6.54 -35.45
C LEU A 649 2.33 6.62 -35.65
N TYR A 650 3.05 6.98 -34.59
CA TYR A 650 4.51 7.05 -34.58
C TYR A 650 5.11 6.22 -33.44
N PRO A 651 6.35 5.72 -33.62
CA PRO A 651 7.05 5.04 -32.55
C PRO A 651 7.12 5.85 -31.26
N GLY A 652 6.81 5.21 -30.12
CA GLY A 652 6.76 5.89 -28.84
C GLY A 652 5.43 6.59 -28.52
N ASP A 653 4.46 6.65 -29.43
CA ASP A 653 3.11 7.10 -29.11
C ASP A 653 2.49 6.18 -28.05
N VAL A 654 1.86 6.78 -27.03
CA VAL A 654 1.09 6.04 -26.04
C VAL A 654 -0.39 6.10 -26.43
N LEU A 655 -0.95 4.94 -26.77
CA LEU A 655 -2.35 4.81 -27.15
C LEU A 655 -3.21 4.56 -25.91
N GLU A 656 -4.19 5.39 -25.65
CA GLU A 656 -5.25 5.12 -24.69
C GLU A 656 -6.40 4.42 -25.41
N VAL A 657 -6.60 3.16 -25.08
CA VAL A 657 -7.51 2.28 -25.82
C VAL A 657 -8.61 1.77 -24.87
N ILE A 658 -9.85 1.80 -25.35
CA ILE A 658 -11.03 1.30 -24.63
C ILE A 658 -11.48 -0.01 -25.26
N GLY A 659 -11.65 -1.04 -24.44
CA GLY A 659 -12.17 -2.35 -24.84
C GLY A 659 -12.48 -3.21 -23.63
N ASP A 660 -13.10 -4.37 -23.84
CA ASP A 660 -13.16 -5.40 -22.81
C ASP A 660 -11.81 -6.12 -22.67
N ASP A 661 -11.64 -6.92 -21.62
CA ASP A 661 -10.38 -7.59 -21.33
C ASP A 661 -9.89 -8.47 -22.51
N SER A 662 -10.81 -9.15 -23.21
CA SER A 662 -10.46 -10.02 -24.32
C SER A 662 -10.02 -9.24 -25.57
N CYS A 663 -10.65 -8.11 -25.82
CA CYS A 663 -10.31 -7.19 -26.91
C CYS A 663 -8.96 -6.51 -26.64
N LEU A 664 -8.67 -6.11 -25.40
CA LEU A 664 -7.40 -5.50 -25.03
C LEU A 664 -6.24 -6.52 -25.06
N GLU A 665 -6.46 -7.77 -24.64
CA GLU A 665 -5.47 -8.83 -24.78
C GLU A 665 -5.16 -9.11 -26.26
N ASN A 666 -6.18 -9.20 -27.12
CA ASN A 666 -6.02 -9.39 -28.55
C ASN A 666 -5.29 -8.21 -29.22
N PHE A 667 -5.63 -6.99 -28.82
CA PHE A 667 -4.95 -5.80 -29.30
C PHE A 667 -3.47 -5.78 -28.89
N ALA A 668 -3.14 -6.09 -27.64
CA ALA A 668 -1.77 -6.17 -27.14
C ALA A 668 -0.98 -7.27 -27.87
N ALA A 669 -1.60 -8.43 -28.12
CA ALA A 669 -0.97 -9.53 -28.86
C ALA A 669 -0.71 -9.13 -30.32
N GLN A 670 -1.66 -8.48 -31.01
CA GLN A 670 -1.46 -7.99 -32.37
C GLN A 670 -0.40 -6.90 -32.45
N MET A 671 -0.33 -6.01 -31.48
CA MET A 671 0.70 -4.98 -31.40
C MET A 671 2.10 -5.61 -31.21
N GLN A 672 2.20 -6.68 -30.39
CA GLN A 672 3.44 -7.44 -30.22
C GLN A 672 3.82 -8.23 -31.49
N SER A 673 2.86 -8.85 -32.16
CA SER A 673 3.11 -9.57 -33.43
C SER A 673 3.43 -8.62 -34.58
N ALA A 674 3.02 -7.36 -34.48
CA ALA A 674 3.34 -6.29 -35.39
C ALA A 674 4.74 -5.70 -35.16
N THR A 675 5.43 -6.16 -34.10
CA THR A 675 6.79 -5.73 -33.80
C THR A 675 7.76 -6.62 -34.60
N ASP A 676 8.48 -6.04 -35.53
CA ASP A 676 9.56 -6.73 -36.21
C ASP A 676 10.61 -7.18 -35.18
N ALA A 677 11.14 -8.39 -35.32
CA ALA A 677 12.23 -8.83 -34.46
C ALA A 677 13.34 -7.78 -34.52
N ALA A 678 13.79 -7.32 -33.33
CA ALA A 678 14.85 -6.32 -33.25
C ALA A 678 16.00 -6.76 -34.18
N PRO A 679 16.40 -5.95 -35.15
CA PRO A 679 17.44 -6.36 -36.09
C PRO A 679 18.71 -6.66 -35.29
N ALA A 680 19.39 -7.75 -35.70
CA ALA A 680 20.68 -8.13 -35.17
C ALA A 680 21.62 -6.91 -35.11
N ALA A 681 22.57 -6.90 -34.18
CA ALA A 681 23.40 -5.78 -33.71
C ALA A 681 24.02 -4.81 -34.78
N ASP A 682 23.88 -5.07 -36.06
CA ASP A 682 24.36 -4.19 -37.14
C ASP A 682 23.52 -2.94 -37.40
N HIS A 683 22.28 -2.87 -36.86
CA HIS A 683 21.39 -1.70 -37.06
C HIS A 683 21.41 -0.69 -35.94
N ALA A 684 22.26 -0.82 -34.92
CA ALA A 684 22.42 0.17 -33.84
C ALA A 684 22.94 1.54 -34.38
N ASP A 685 23.50 1.57 -35.59
CA ASP A 685 24.02 2.79 -36.25
C ASP A 685 22.91 3.61 -36.98
N HIS A 686 21.77 3.00 -37.32
CA HIS A 686 20.65 3.68 -38.00
C HIS A 686 19.54 4.20 -37.04
N SER A 687 19.73 4.11 -35.73
CA SER A 687 18.79 4.68 -34.78
C SER A 687 18.85 6.21 -34.81
N LEU A 688 17.70 6.87 -34.97
CA LEU A 688 17.61 8.31 -34.87
C LEU A 688 18.00 8.78 -33.46
N ARG A 689 18.90 9.75 -33.39
CA ARG A 689 19.34 10.37 -32.14
C ARG A 689 19.16 11.86 -32.18
N LEU A 690 18.85 12.42 -31.04
CA LEU A 690 18.80 13.87 -30.83
C LEU A 690 20.18 14.33 -30.35
N LEU A 691 20.74 15.32 -31.02
CA LEU A 691 22.04 15.91 -30.69
C LEU A 691 21.94 17.43 -30.53
N ARG A 692 22.59 17.94 -29.50
CA ARG A 692 22.70 19.39 -29.20
C ARG A 692 24.06 19.87 -29.72
N LEU A 693 24.07 20.73 -30.74
CA LEU A 693 25.25 21.22 -31.41
C LEU A 693 25.41 22.72 -31.24
N ARG A 694 26.57 23.18 -30.79
CA ARG A 694 26.88 24.61 -30.73
C ARG A 694 27.66 25.06 -31.96
N VAL A 695 27.13 26.03 -32.68
CA VAL A 695 27.73 26.53 -33.93
C VAL A 695 29.03 27.27 -33.65
N SER A 696 30.15 26.73 -34.15
CA SER A 696 31.44 27.37 -34.06
C SER A 696 31.52 28.59 -35.00
N ARG A 697 32.33 29.61 -34.63
CA ARG A 697 32.59 30.78 -35.51
C ARG A 697 33.24 30.41 -36.86
N ARG A 698 33.84 29.23 -36.95
CA ARG A 698 34.49 28.72 -38.19
C ARG A 698 33.60 27.76 -38.97
N SER A 699 32.38 27.54 -38.52
CA SER A 699 31.43 26.67 -39.21
C SER A 699 30.97 27.33 -40.52
N PRO A 700 30.96 26.60 -41.64
CA PRO A 700 30.43 27.10 -42.90
C PRO A 700 28.94 27.37 -42.89
N LEU A 701 28.22 26.95 -41.86
CA LEU A 701 26.79 27.20 -41.67
C LEU A 701 26.50 28.59 -41.15
N VAL A 702 27.52 29.35 -40.68
CA VAL A 702 27.33 30.70 -40.17
C VAL A 702 27.01 31.66 -41.33
N GLY A 703 25.86 32.35 -41.24
CA GLY A 703 25.40 33.27 -42.25
C GLY A 703 24.48 32.66 -43.30
N THR A 704 24.29 31.33 -43.32
CA THR A 704 23.31 30.68 -44.21
C THR A 704 21.94 30.61 -43.55
N THR A 705 20.88 30.58 -44.33
CA THR A 705 19.54 30.31 -43.83
C THR A 705 19.38 28.82 -43.54
N VAL A 706 18.40 28.43 -42.69
CA VAL A 706 18.10 27.04 -42.40
C VAL A 706 17.83 26.26 -43.69
N ALA A 707 17.15 26.82 -44.65
CA ALA A 707 16.88 26.21 -45.96
C ALA A 707 18.15 25.96 -46.77
N GLU A 708 19.09 26.93 -46.76
CA GLU A 708 20.35 26.86 -47.55
C GLU A 708 21.45 26.07 -46.81
N SER A 709 21.26 25.73 -45.56
CA SER A 709 22.26 25.07 -44.72
C SER A 709 22.60 23.62 -45.17
N GLY A 710 21.74 23.00 -45.96
CA GLY A 710 21.90 21.61 -46.40
C GLY A 710 21.78 20.57 -45.29
N ILE A 711 21.39 20.98 -44.09
CA ILE A 711 21.27 20.05 -42.92
C ILE A 711 20.38 18.86 -43.25
N ARG A 712 19.28 19.10 -43.98
CA ARG A 712 18.33 18.09 -44.38
C ARG A 712 18.79 17.31 -45.59
N ASP A 713 19.11 18.04 -46.69
CA ASP A 713 19.27 17.43 -47.99
C ASP A 713 20.67 16.87 -48.24
N THR A 714 21.70 17.43 -47.56
CA THR A 714 23.08 16.98 -47.68
C THR A 714 23.57 16.08 -46.58
N TYR A 715 23.05 16.31 -45.38
CA TYR A 715 23.53 15.58 -44.19
C TYR A 715 22.50 14.58 -43.60
N ASP A 716 21.32 14.45 -44.19
CA ASP A 716 20.23 13.59 -43.73
C ASP A 716 19.87 13.80 -42.27
N CYS A 717 19.91 15.06 -41.82
CA CYS A 717 19.61 15.45 -40.47
C CYS A 717 18.42 16.45 -40.46
N MET A 718 17.60 16.40 -39.42
CA MET A 718 16.49 17.33 -39.24
C MET A 718 16.81 18.32 -38.14
N LEU A 719 16.80 19.61 -38.43
CA LEU A 719 16.86 20.67 -37.44
C LEU A 719 15.49 20.84 -36.77
N ILE A 720 15.43 20.60 -35.44
CA ILE A 720 14.20 20.79 -34.67
C ILE A 720 14.02 22.24 -34.30
N GLY A 721 15.11 22.92 -33.88
CA GLY A 721 15.05 24.29 -33.48
C GLY A 721 16.34 24.83 -32.88
N PHE A 722 16.27 26.06 -32.40
CA PHE A 722 17.35 26.80 -31.75
C PHE A 722 17.08 26.88 -30.26
N GLU A 723 18.12 26.78 -29.42
CA GLU A 723 18.00 27.00 -27.99
C GLU A 723 18.02 28.50 -27.68
N ASP A 724 17.03 28.95 -26.92
CA ASP A 724 16.95 30.37 -26.46
C ASP A 724 17.85 30.55 -25.20
N ALA A 725 17.92 31.80 -24.71
CA ALA A 725 18.70 32.15 -23.52
C ALA A 725 18.18 31.51 -22.23
N ALA A 726 16.92 31.00 -22.23
CA ALA A 726 16.26 30.33 -21.12
C ALA A 726 16.40 28.81 -21.20
N GLY A 727 17.01 28.24 -22.28
CA GLY A 727 17.19 26.82 -22.50
C GLY A 727 16.01 26.12 -23.20
N ASN A 728 15.00 26.87 -23.70
CA ASN A 728 13.88 26.29 -24.43
C ASN A 728 14.23 26.18 -25.93
N ILE A 729 13.59 25.23 -26.61
CA ILE A 729 13.76 25.00 -28.03
C ILE A 729 12.72 25.88 -28.78
N GLU A 730 13.20 26.85 -29.52
CA GLU A 730 12.39 27.67 -30.43
C GLU A 730 12.37 27.00 -31.81
N VAL A 731 11.18 26.72 -32.33
CA VAL A 731 11.01 26.04 -33.65
C VAL A 731 11.66 26.86 -34.75
N SER A 732 12.42 26.19 -35.62
CA SER A 732 13.15 26.88 -36.71
C SER A 732 12.23 27.18 -37.86
N GLU A 733 12.22 28.48 -38.30
CA GLU A 733 11.69 28.84 -39.59
C GLU A 733 12.75 28.65 -40.67
N ALA A 734 12.33 28.25 -41.88
CA ALA A 734 13.24 27.98 -43.01
C ALA A 734 14.09 29.20 -43.41
N SER A 735 13.56 30.42 -43.21
CA SER A 735 14.20 31.68 -43.50
C SER A 735 15.18 32.19 -42.45
N ARG A 736 15.22 31.57 -41.27
CA ARG A 736 16.07 31.98 -40.15
C ARG A 736 17.55 31.74 -40.45
N THR A 737 18.37 32.75 -40.24
CA THR A 737 19.83 32.68 -40.45
C THR A 737 20.52 32.09 -39.24
N ILE A 738 21.46 31.17 -39.49
CA ILE A 738 22.28 30.51 -38.47
C ILE A 738 23.42 31.44 -38.04
N VAL A 739 23.53 31.76 -36.74
CA VAL A 739 24.55 32.68 -36.21
C VAL A 739 25.55 31.92 -35.36
N SER A 740 26.80 32.37 -35.36
CA SER A 740 27.85 31.78 -34.54
C SER A 740 27.52 31.83 -33.04
N GLY A 741 27.78 30.72 -32.31
CA GLY A 741 27.50 30.60 -30.88
C GLY A 741 26.09 30.10 -30.58
N GLN A 742 25.15 30.09 -31.52
CA GLN A 742 23.83 29.47 -31.36
C GLN A 742 23.92 27.97 -31.12
N VAL A 743 22.95 27.43 -30.38
CA VAL A 743 22.80 26.02 -30.15
C VAL A 743 21.66 25.48 -31.00
N LEU A 744 21.99 24.47 -31.81
CA LEU A 744 21.07 23.75 -32.68
C LEU A 744 20.66 22.43 -32.05
N TRP A 745 19.38 22.11 -32.11
CA TRP A 745 18.88 20.79 -31.77
C TRP A 745 18.55 20.03 -33.05
N VAL A 746 19.29 18.95 -33.30
CA VAL A 746 19.24 18.20 -34.55
C VAL A 746 18.98 16.73 -34.30
N VAL A 747 18.12 16.12 -35.13
CA VAL A 747 17.84 14.69 -35.16
C VAL A 747 18.38 14.08 -36.44
N GLY A 748 19.02 12.93 -36.32
CA GLY A 748 19.52 12.16 -37.44
C GLY A 748 20.08 10.81 -37.00
N GLU A 749 20.55 10.01 -37.96
CA GLU A 749 21.28 8.79 -37.67
C GLU A 749 22.69 9.12 -37.18
N ARG A 750 23.28 8.22 -36.39
CA ARG A 750 24.61 8.44 -35.81
C ARG A 750 25.70 8.79 -36.81
N PRO A 751 25.79 8.14 -37.97
CA PRO A 751 26.78 8.49 -39.01
C PRO A 751 26.54 9.89 -39.60
N ALA A 752 25.28 10.26 -39.82
CA ALA A 752 24.86 11.56 -40.33
C ALA A 752 25.17 12.68 -39.37
N LEU A 753 24.81 12.48 -38.09
CA LEU A 753 25.07 13.44 -37.00
C LEU A 753 26.58 13.67 -36.81
N ARG A 754 27.43 12.65 -36.90
CA ARG A 754 28.88 12.84 -36.80
C ARG A 754 29.44 13.69 -37.94
N ARG A 755 28.93 13.50 -39.17
CA ARG A 755 29.32 14.35 -40.34
C ARG A 755 28.93 15.80 -40.11
N LEU A 756 27.72 15.99 -39.59
CA LEU A 756 27.22 17.34 -39.28
C LEU A 756 27.98 17.98 -38.11
N GLU A 757 28.30 17.21 -37.07
CA GLU A 757 29.05 17.68 -35.91
C GLU A 757 30.47 18.16 -36.31
N ALA A 758 31.16 17.42 -37.17
CA ALA A 758 32.47 17.80 -37.68
C ALA A 758 32.43 19.11 -38.49
N LEU A 759 31.31 19.40 -39.18
CA LEU A 759 31.09 20.62 -39.91
C LEU A 759 30.77 21.79 -38.97
N VAL A 760 29.94 21.56 -37.97
CA VAL A 760 29.49 22.58 -36.98
C VAL A 760 30.59 22.95 -36.02
N GLN A 761 31.42 21.98 -35.63
CA GLN A 761 32.55 22.10 -34.72
C GLN A 761 33.81 21.49 -35.34
N PRO A 762 34.44 22.14 -36.31
CA PRO A 762 35.66 21.58 -36.92
C PRO A 762 36.74 21.43 -35.85
N PRO A 763 37.50 20.30 -35.88
CA PRO A 763 38.53 20.02 -34.88
C PRO A 763 39.56 21.18 -34.89
N LYS A 764 40.06 21.54 -33.71
CA LYS A 764 41.17 22.46 -33.56
C LYS A 764 42.35 21.85 -34.34
N SER A 765 42.86 22.54 -35.36
CA SER A 765 44.07 22.18 -36.06
C SER A 765 45.17 21.87 -35.05
N THR A 766 45.55 20.64 -34.91
CA THR A 766 46.78 20.24 -34.26
C THR A 766 47.94 20.68 -35.20
N ALA A 767 48.79 21.58 -34.70
CA ALA A 767 50.04 21.91 -35.41
C ALA A 767 50.83 20.62 -35.64
N PRO A 768 51.59 20.52 -36.78
CA PRO A 768 52.35 19.31 -37.10
C PRO A 768 53.38 19.04 -36.02
N GLN A 769 53.29 17.85 -35.41
CA GLN A 769 54.35 17.32 -34.57
C GLN A 769 55.58 17.00 -35.45
N ALA A 770 56.72 17.55 -35.06
CA ALA A 770 58.01 17.22 -35.65
C ALA A 770 58.31 15.71 -35.48
N PRO A 771 59.00 15.07 -36.44
CA PRO A 771 59.29 13.64 -36.41
C PRO A 771 60.19 13.28 -35.19
N PRO A 772 60.02 12.10 -34.59
CA PRO A 772 60.81 11.67 -33.48
C PRO A 772 62.23 11.36 -33.96
N THR A 773 63.22 11.99 -33.34
CA THR A 773 64.66 11.64 -33.45
C THR A 773 64.89 10.32 -32.74
N ASP A 774 65.36 9.30 -33.48
CA ASP A 774 65.99 8.11 -32.98
C ASP A 774 67.17 8.43 -32.04
N ALA A 775 67.18 7.90 -30.85
CA ALA A 775 68.37 7.69 -30.08
C ALA A 775 68.29 6.36 -29.34
N SER A 776 68.87 5.35 -29.93
CA SER A 776 69.35 4.13 -29.29
C SER A 776 70.31 4.44 -28.16
N THR A 777 70.22 3.72 -27.07
CA THR A 777 71.30 2.92 -26.45
C THR A 777 70.96 2.59 -25.00
N THR A 778 70.86 1.32 -24.72
CA THR A 778 71.10 0.63 -23.44
C THR A 778 72.51 0.92 -22.89
N PRO A 779 72.98 0.52 -21.62
CA PRO A 779 72.41 -0.44 -20.70
C PRO A 779 72.63 -0.07 -19.18
N ARG A 780 71.84 -0.54 -18.29
CA ARG A 780 72.15 -1.43 -17.15
C ARG A 780 70.94 -1.64 -16.25
#